data_527b1b62f459b9138bbed10251041953
#
_entry.id   527b1b62f459b9138bbed10251041953
#
_cell.length_a   1.000
_cell.length_b   1.000
_cell.length_c   1.000
_cell.angle_alpha   90.00
_cell.angle_beta   90.00
_cell.angle_gamma   90.00
#
_symmetry.space_group_name_H-M   'P 1'
#
loop_
_entity.id
_entity.type
_entity.pdbx_description
1 polymer ?
#
loop_
_entity_poly.entity_id
_entity_poly.type
_entity_poly.pdbx_seq_one_letter_code
_entity_poly.pdbx_strand_id
1 'polypeptide(L)'
;MRLQPGSRVPFKRTGIAVAVVVGCLIVAGRITGVVVDWLWFSSIGYAGVFWTTVSAKALLFAAVFAASSSVIAASGFLAHRYARRPGSWQVETARLSGTPEFISELADQLAPRIPWRTSIAGSAIVLGLLIAAGQISNWDLVLRFLHQVPYGERDPVFGQDIGFYLFSLPAYLAFKNWLLQLLSCSAIVAAVVYGVRGDITFERPPCRLSAAAAAHGSALLGVFFVLKAGSYALDRFLLLYDDNGVVVGAGYTDIHVELPVLWVLIGLAGAAAVASWINMRRRDYRVPAASLVLVFGTSFVFALIYPALFQRLYVKPSELQLETPYIQHNIALTRMAYGLNQIAVKPFPAEQELNLTSLEANRATIDNIRLWDVQPLMDTYAQLQEIRTYYKFLSVDIDRYRLEAGYRQVMLSARELEPSMLPANAQTWVNLHLLFTHGNGVVMSPVTEKSTEGLPSFYLQDIPPVAHGGPAIREPRLYFGEGGEGYVIVKGSVAEFDYPKGKDNVYTKYSGSDGIAIGSTARRSLFAWQFDDPNILLTDYVTSTSRILLHRNIQDRVRTIAPFLTLDRDPYLVISNGRLFWMQDAYTTSRWFPYAQPGFGDDANYIRNAVKVVIDAYNGTVYFYVSDPNDPIIRTYQRIFPSLFKSLAAMPADLQQHIRYPEDLFQIQAQLYRAYHMDAAEVFYNREDLWQFPRELIGIDGGGGSSPGTPMTPYYMIMRLPDEPREEFVLILPMVPSQRDNMIAWLAARCDPPNYGKLIVYAFPKDKLVYGPFQIEARIQQNTEISQQISLWNQMGSRVIRGHLLVVPIENSILYVSPLYLRAESGQLPELKRVIAAYGDRVVMEETLGGALAALFKESAPLASPPQGTADARAREALAHYNRAIERLKAGDWSGFGAELDALRPLLEALGGGRSEGQK
;
A
#
# COMPACT_ATOMS: atom_id res chain seq x y z
N MET A 1 33.03 -72.95 -5.95
CA MET A 1 33.21 -71.66 -6.53
C MET A 1 33.04 -70.64 -5.41
N ARG A 2 34.14 -70.10 -4.85
CA ARG A 2 34.14 -69.18 -3.70
C ARG A 2 33.96 -67.79 -4.23
N LEU A 3 32.84 -67.11 -3.89
CA LEU A 3 32.61 -65.71 -4.16
C LEU A 3 33.54 -64.89 -3.25
N GLN A 4 34.40 -64.10 -3.85
CA GLN A 4 35.20 -63.06 -3.16
C GLN A 4 34.29 -61.91 -2.66
N PRO A 5 34.49 -61.40 -1.44
CA PRO A 5 33.73 -60.25 -0.95
C PRO A 5 34.18 -58.98 -1.71
N GLY A 6 33.21 -58.39 -2.45
CA GLY A 6 33.40 -57.20 -3.22
C GLY A 6 33.90 -56.01 -2.38
N SER A 7 34.74 -55.24 -3.00
CA SER A 7 35.40 -54.01 -2.53
C SER A 7 34.35 -53.06 -1.95
N ARG A 8 34.45 -52.75 -0.65
CA ARG A 8 33.69 -51.65 -0.01
C ARG A 8 34.14 -50.31 -0.62
N VAL A 9 33.38 -49.80 -1.59
CA VAL A 9 33.54 -48.43 -2.04
C VAL A 9 33.41 -47.53 -0.80
N PRO A 10 34.30 -46.57 -0.59
CA PRO A 10 34.29 -45.73 0.62
C PRO A 10 33.14 -44.72 0.53
N PHE A 11 31.92 -45.15 0.85
CA PHE A 11 30.68 -44.33 0.86
C PHE A 11 30.83 -42.97 1.57
N LYS A 12 31.72 -42.87 2.56
CA LYS A 12 32.04 -41.63 3.28
C LYS A 12 32.80 -40.61 2.42
N ARG A 13 33.76 -41.06 1.59
CA ARG A 13 34.54 -40.12 0.74
C ARG A 13 33.72 -39.60 -0.42
N THR A 14 32.90 -40.41 -1.03
CA THR A 14 31.98 -40.02 -2.12
C THR A 14 30.91 -39.04 -1.62
N GLY A 15 30.30 -39.30 -0.45
CA GLY A 15 29.34 -38.41 0.16
C GLY A 15 29.92 -37.00 0.51
N ILE A 16 31.15 -36.97 1.04
CA ILE A 16 31.86 -35.72 1.32
C ILE A 16 32.18 -34.98 0.01
N ALA A 17 32.66 -35.68 -1.03
CA ALA A 17 32.94 -35.09 -2.33
C ALA A 17 31.68 -34.49 -2.97
N VAL A 18 30.56 -35.18 -2.93
CA VAL A 18 29.26 -34.69 -3.42
C VAL A 18 28.82 -33.44 -2.62
N ALA A 19 28.91 -33.51 -1.29
CA ALA A 19 28.55 -32.38 -0.44
C ALA A 19 29.44 -31.14 -0.70
N VAL A 20 30.74 -31.33 -0.94
CA VAL A 20 31.66 -30.25 -1.32
C VAL A 20 31.30 -29.67 -2.69
N VAL A 21 31.01 -30.51 -3.69
CA VAL A 21 30.62 -30.04 -5.03
C VAL A 21 29.31 -29.27 -4.96
N VAL A 22 28.30 -29.78 -4.27
CA VAL A 22 27.01 -29.06 -4.07
C VAL A 22 27.24 -27.74 -3.33
N GLY A 23 28.07 -27.74 -2.29
CA GLY A 23 28.44 -26.53 -1.57
C GLY A 23 29.13 -25.51 -2.47
N CYS A 24 30.08 -25.94 -3.31
CA CYS A 24 30.76 -25.10 -4.30
C CYS A 24 29.77 -24.51 -5.34
N LEU A 25 28.82 -25.32 -5.83
CA LEU A 25 27.79 -24.86 -6.77
C LEU A 25 26.85 -23.81 -6.14
N ILE A 26 26.45 -24.03 -4.89
CA ILE A 26 25.63 -23.02 -4.14
C ILE A 26 26.41 -21.71 -3.97
N VAL A 27 27.67 -21.80 -3.57
CA VAL A 27 28.53 -20.62 -3.39
C VAL A 27 28.77 -19.91 -4.74
N ALA A 28 29.03 -20.65 -5.80
CA ALA A 28 29.20 -20.13 -7.16
C ALA A 28 27.92 -19.39 -7.61
N GLY A 29 26.73 -19.98 -7.41
CA GLY A 29 25.45 -19.34 -7.72
C GLY A 29 25.23 -18.03 -6.94
N ARG A 30 25.60 -17.99 -5.65
CA ARG A 30 25.51 -16.76 -4.85
C ARG A 30 26.47 -15.66 -5.33
N ILE A 31 27.69 -16.05 -5.68
CA ILE A 31 28.70 -15.13 -6.22
C ILE A 31 28.23 -14.59 -7.58
N THR A 32 27.68 -15.45 -8.44
CA THR A 32 27.13 -15.06 -9.74
C THR A 32 26.06 -13.98 -9.57
N GLY A 33 25.09 -14.18 -8.67
CA GLY A 33 24.05 -13.18 -8.37
C GLY A 33 24.65 -11.83 -7.94
N VAL A 34 25.57 -11.84 -6.98
CA VAL A 34 26.24 -10.61 -6.52
C VAL A 34 26.99 -9.90 -7.64
N VAL A 35 27.64 -10.64 -8.54
CA VAL A 35 28.36 -10.06 -9.70
C VAL A 35 27.38 -9.47 -10.71
N VAL A 36 26.26 -10.14 -11.00
CA VAL A 36 25.21 -9.63 -11.89
C VAL A 36 24.59 -8.35 -11.32
N ASP A 37 24.25 -8.33 -10.04
CA ASP A 37 23.75 -7.15 -9.36
C ASP A 37 24.76 -5.99 -9.41
N TRP A 38 26.04 -6.26 -9.15
CA TRP A 38 27.07 -5.23 -9.27
C TRP A 38 27.18 -4.66 -10.69
N LEU A 39 27.13 -5.52 -11.71
CA LEU A 39 27.16 -5.08 -13.11
C LEU A 39 25.94 -4.22 -13.42
N TRP A 40 24.77 -4.60 -12.93
CA TRP A 40 23.54 -3.86 -13.14
C TRP A 40 23.57 -2.49 -12.45
N PHE A 41 23.86 -2.45 -11.14
CA PHE A 41 23.98 -1.18 -10.40
C PHE A 41 25.05 -0.25 -11.01
N SER A 42 26.13 -0.83 -11.53
CA SER A 42 27.16 -0.06 -12.22
C SER A 42 26.69 0.51 -13.55
N SER A 43 25.85 -0.24 -14.30
CA SER A 43 25.31 0.21 -15.60
C SER A 43 24.33 1.36 -15.47
N ILE A 44 23.57 1.41 -14.36
CA ILE A 44 22.59 2.47 -14.09
C ILE A 44 23.13 3.63 -13.24
N GLY A 45 24.43 3.61 -12.90
CA GLY A 45 25.10 4.69 -12.16
C GLY A 45 24.97 4.63 -10.63
N TYR A 46 24.41 3.55 -10.07
CA TYR A 46 24.19 3.39 -8.63
C TYR A 46 25.14 2.40 -7.94
N ALA A 47 26.36 2.22 -8.47
CA ALA A 47 27.38 1.36 -7.87
C ALA A 47 27.68 1.70 -6.39
N GLY A 48 27.57 2.98 -5.99
CA GLY A 48 27.72 3.41 -4.61
C GLY A 48 26.65 2.81 -3.68
N VAL A 49 25.39 2.76 -4.11
CA VAL A 49 24.28 2.15 -3.35
C VAL A 49 24.53 0.65 -3.14
N PHE A 50 24.95 -0.03 -4.22
CA PHE A 50 25.30 -1.45 -4.16
C PHE A 50 26.41 -1.71 -3.13
N TRP A 51 27.53 -1.00 -3.23
CA TRP A 51 28.66 -1.22 -2.31
C TRP A 51 28.34 -0.87 -0.87
N THR A 52 27.59 0.20 -0.61
CA THR A 52 27.13 0.54 0.74
C THR A 52 26.27 -0.58 1.32
N THR A 53 25.31 -1.10 0.54
CA THR A 53 24.43 -2.18 0.97
C THR A 53 25.18 -3.49 1.19
N VAL A 54 26.01 -3.90 0.23
CA VAL A 54 26.76 -5.17 0.31
C VAL A 54 27.80 -5.11 1.43
N SER A 55 28.55 -4.01 1.56
CA SER A 55 29.53 -3.87 2.62
C SER A 55 28.88 -3.84 4.01
N ALA A 56 27.74 -3.16 4.17
CA ALA A 56 27.00 -3.17 5.44
C ALA A 56 26.54 -4.58 5.81
N LYS A 57 25.96 -5.32 4.87
CA LYS A 57 25.56 -6.73 5.06
C LYS A 57 26.76 -7.62 5.41
N ALA A 58 27.87 -7.49 4.70
CA ALA A 58 29.07 -8.28 4.92
C ALA A 58 29.74 -7.96 6.28
N LEU A 59 29.86 -6.69 6.63
CA LEU A 59 30.44 -6.26 7.91
C LEU A 59 29.57 -6.71 9.09
N LEU A 60 28.25 -6.54 8.99
CA LEU A 60 27.31 -6.99 10.00
C LEU A 60 27.41 -8.52 10.18
N PHE A 61 27.39 -9.27 9.08
CA PHE A 61 27.54 -10.72 9.09
C PHE A 61 28.85 -11.14 9.76
N ALA A 62 29.97 -10.55 9.35
CA ALA A 62 31.29 -10.88 9.88
C ALA A 62 31.42 -10.56 11.37
N ALA A 63 30.91 -9.39 11.81
CA ALA A 63 30.94 -8.98 13.20
C ALA A 63 30.09 -9.90 14.08
N VAL A 64 28.83 -10.17 13.66
CA VAL A 64 27.92 -11.05 14.39
C VAL A 64 28.44 -12.50 14.39
N PHE A 65 28.97 -13.00 13.27
CA PHE A 65 29.55 -14.33 13.19
C PHE A 65 30.76 -14.49 14.12
N ALA A 66 31.70 -13.54 14.05
CA ALA A 66 32.90 -13.59 14.89
C ALA A 66 32.57 -13.54 16.39
N ALA A 67 31.70 -12.59 16.76
CA ALA A 67 31.28 -12.43 18.16
C ALA A 67 30.50 -13.68 18.65
N SER A 68 29.50 -14.13 17.87
CA SER A 68 28.67 -15.27 18.27
C SER A 68 29.48 -16.55 18.36
N SER A 69 30.29 -16.88 17.36
CA SER A 69 31.13 -18.07 17.36
C SER A 69 32.14 -18.04 18.51
N SER A 70 32.74 -16.87 18.78
CA SER A 70 33.72 -16.73 19.88
C SER A 70 33.07 -16.94 21.25
N VAL A 71 31.91 -16.35 21.50
CA VAL A 71 31.21 -16.49 22.80
C VAL A 71 30.71 -17.92 23.02
N ILE A 72 30.08 -18.53 21.99
CA ILE A 72 29.59 -19.91 22.05
C ILE A 72 30.78 -20.88 22.27
N ALA A 73 31.86 -20.71 21.51
CA ALA A 73 33.09 -21.51 21.68
C ALA A 73 33.67 -21.36 23.08
N ALA A 74 33.80 -20.11 23.59
CA ALA A 74 34.28 -19.85 24.93
C ALA A 74 33.46 -20.57 26.00
N SER A 75 32.11 -20.46 25.93
CA SER A 75 31.19 -21.15 26.84
C SER A 75 31.36 -22.66 26.76
N GLY A 76 31.43 -23.24 25.55
CA GLY A 76 31.63 -24.68 25.32
C GLY A 76 32.99 -25.17 25.80
N PHE A 77 34.07 -24.41 25.55
CA PHE A 77 35.42 -24.76 26.04
C PHE A 77 35.56 -24.61 27.56
N LEU A 78 34.91 -23.59 28.16
CA LEU A 78 34.84 -23.48 29.62
C LEU A 78 34.10 -24.69 30.22
N ALA A 79 32.95 -25.04 29.67
CA ALA A 79 32.23 -26.25 30.10
C ALA A 79 33.09 -27.52 29.94
N HIS A 80 33.78 -27.68 28.81
CA HIS A 80 34.67 -28.83 28.56
C HIS A 80 35.87 -28.84 29.52
N ARG A 81 36.46 -27.69 29.86
CA ARG A 81 37.63 -27.59 30.73
C ARG A 81 37.32 -27.95 32.19
N TYR A 82 36.12 -27.52 32.63
CA TYR A 82 35.72 -27.69 34.02
C TYR A 82 34.85 -28.93 34.29
N ALA A 83 34.33 -29.58 33.27
CA ALA A 83 33.59 -30.82 33.38
C ALA A 83 34.53 -31.97 33.88
N ARG A 84 33.95 -32.87 34.64
CA ARG A 84 34.67 -34.05 35.17
C ARG A 84 35.23 -34.91 34.05
N ARG A 85 36.39 -35.59 34.32
CA ARG A 85 36.95 -36.50 33.33
C ARG A 85 36.09 -37.77 33.25
N PRO A 86 35.81 -38.35 32.08
CA PRO A 86 35.11 -39.62 31.94
C PRO A 86 35.92 -40.72 32.70
N GLY A 87 35.32 -41.44 33.61
CA GLY A 87 35.95 -42.52 34.34
C GLY A 87 35.97 -42.38 35.88
N SER A 88 35.50 -41.27 36.46
CA SER A 88 35.41 -41.11 37.92
C SER A 88 34.03 -41.50 38.52
N TRP A 89 33.17 -42.07 37.70
CA TRP A 89 31.88 -42.59 38.15
C TRP A 89 32.03 -44.11 38.31
N GLN A 90 31.96 -44.57 39.54
CA GLN A 90 31.69 -45.96 39.79
C GLN A 90 30.27 -46.28 39.39
N VAL A 91 30.11 -47.33 38.59
CA VAL A 91 28.87 -47.80 37.93
C VAL A 91 27.76 -48.22 38.92
N GLU A 92 27.81 -47.82 40.18
CA GLU A 92 26.96 -48.37 41.23
C GLU A 92 25.64 -47.61 41.48
N THR A 93 25.42 -46.45 40.86
CA THR A 93 24.18 -45.66 41.09
C THR A 93 23.27 -45.50 39.85
N ALA A 94 23.64 -46.03 38.70
CA ALA A 94 22.87 -45.83 37.44
C ALA A 94 21.66 -46.77 37.26
N ARG A 95 21.40 -47.67 38.22
CA ARG A 95 20.32 -48.70 38.09
C ARG A 95 18.97 -48.32 38.73
N LEU A 96 18.80 -47.13 39.24
CA LEU A 96 17.54 -46.74 39.86
C LEU A 96 17.17 -45.28 39.47
N SER A 97 16.54 -45.13 38.32
CA SER A 97 15.44 -44.19 38.10
C SER A 97 15.34 -43.70 36.66
N GLY A 98 14.33 -44.06 35.98
CA GLY A 98 13.45 -43.29 35.10
C GLY A 98 13.98 -42.53 33.87
N THR A 99 15.27 -42.51 33.58
CA THR A 99 15.76 -42.10 32.27
C THR A 99 15.63 -43.26 31.30
N PRO A 100 15.15 -43.08 30.06
CA PRO A 100 15.16 -44.10 29.08
C PRO A 100 16.59 -44.68 28.96
N GLU A 101 16.76 -45.97 29.22
CA GLU A 101 18.06 -46.71 29.16
C GLU A 101 18.83 -46.39 27.86
N PHE A 102 18.11 -46.13 26.78
CA PHE A 102 18.65 -45.69 25.49
C PHE A 102 19.47 -44.40 25.56
N ILE A 103 19.05 -43.37 26.35
CA ILE A 103 19.79 -42.10 26.44
C ILE A 103 21.06 -42.23 27.28
N SER A 104 21.03 -43.01 28.38
CA SER A 104 22.20 -43.26 29.20
C SER A 104 23.22 -44.17 28.50
N GLU A 105 22.79 -45.25 27.83
CA GLU A 105 23.66 -46.10 27.02
C GLU A 105 24.28 -45.37 25.83
N LEU A 106 23.52 -44.48 25.17
CA LEU A 106 23.99 -43.68 24.06
C LEU A 106 25.06 -42.69 24.53
N ALA A 107 24.85 -42.06 25.69
CA ALA A 107 25.80 -41.11 26.29
C ALA A 107 27.12 -41.80 26.69
N ASP A 108 27.04 -43.02 27.31
CA ASP A 108 28.21 -43.78 27.73
C ASP A 108 29.03 -44.35 26.54
N GLN A 109 28.34 -44.70 25.44
CA GLN A 109 29.02 -45.18 24.22
C GLN A 109 29.62 -44.08 23.38
N LEU A 110 29.00 -42.88 23.37
CA LEU A 110 29.41 -41.74 22.54
C LEU A 110 30.44 -40.85 23.22
N ALA A 111 30.34 -40.62 24.55
CA ALA A 111 31.20 -39.66 25.29
C ALA A 111 32.70 -39.87 25.09
N PRO A 112 33.26 -41.10 25.12
CA PRO A 112 34.71 -41.28 24.91
C PRO A 112 35.13 -41.17 23.44
N ARG A 113 34.20 -41.26 22.48
CA ARG A 113 34.47 -41.19 21.04
C ARG A 113 34.35 -39.81 20.44
N ILE A 114 33.77 -38.86 21.17
CA ILE A 114 33.54 -37.49 20.68
C ILE A 114 34.85 -36.71 20.75
N PRO A 115 35.35 -36.17 19.62
CA PRO A 115 36.46 -35.24 19.62
C PRO A 115 36.00 -33.86 20.10
N TRP A 116 35.82 -33.66 21.41
CA TRP A 116 35.19 -32.53 22.06
C TRP A 116 35.63 -31.18 21.54
N ARG A 117 36.97 -30.98 21.33
CA ARG A 117 37.47 -29.68 20.87
C ARG A 117 36.95 -29.33 19.47
N THR A 118 36.96 -30.28 18.57
CA THR A 118 36.48 -30.09 17.19
C THR A 118 34.95 -29.99 17.13
N SER A 119 34.24 -30.77 17.97
CA SER A 119 32.77 -30.73 18.05
C SER A 119 32.29 -29.38 18.62
N ILE A 120 32.91 -28.87 19.68
CA ILE A 120 32.59 -27.54 20.24
C ILE A 120 32.89 -26.45 19.21
N ALA A 121 34.07 -26.49 18.57
CA ALA A 121 34.40 -25.50 17.55
C ALA A 121 33.46 -25.58 16.34
N GLY A 122 33.14 -26.81 15.88
CA GLY A 122 32.19 -27.01 14.79
C GLY A 122 30.78 -26.51 15.12
N SER A 123 30.25 -26.83 16.31
CA SER A 123 28.95 -26.33 16.74
C SER A 123 28.92 -24.81 16.91
N ALA A 124 29.98 -24.22 17.44
CA ALA A 124 30.10 -22.76 17.56
C ALA A 124 30.11 -22.06 16.19
N ILE A 125 30.83 -22.65 15.21
CA ILE A 125 30.86 -22.13 13.83
C ILE A 125 29.45 -22.25 13.21
N VAL A 126 28.80 -23.41 13.29
CA VAL A 126 27.48 -23.61 12.69
C VAL A 126 26.42 -22.70 13.32
N LEU A 127 26.35 -22.64 14.65
CA LEU A 127 25.43 -21.75 15.36
C LEU A 127 25.74 -20.28 15.08
N GLY A 128 27.01 -19.92 15.07
CA GLY A 128 27.44 -18.57 14.72
C GLY A 128 27.05 -18.16 13.29
N LEU A 129 27.17 -19.08 12.31
CA LEU A 129 26.70 -18.86 10.93
C LEU A 129 25.18 -18.68 10.87
N LEU A 130 24.42 -19.52 11.56
CA LEU A 130 22.95 -19.41 11.59
C LEU A 130 22.50 -18.08 12.23
N ILE A 131 23.11 -17.70 13.35
CA ILE A 131 22.81 -16.42 14.01
C ILE A 131 23.16 -15.27 13.08
N ALA A 132 24.33 -15.27 12.48
CA ALA A 132 24.79 -14.20 11.58
C ALA A 132 23.90 -14.09 10.33
N ALA A 133 23.52 -15.24 9.74
CA ALA A 133 22.59 -15.25 8.60
C ALA A 133 21.22 -14.65 8.94
N GLY A 134 20.70 -14.92 10.15
CA GLY A 134 19.45 -14.33 10.63
C GLY A 134 19.53 -12.82 10.89
N GLN A 135 20.70 -12.28 11.18
CA GLN A 135 20.88 -10.85 11.46
C GLN A 135 21.20 -10.00 10.21
N ILE A 136 21.45 -10.61 9.05
CA ILE A 136 21.76 -9.85 7.82
C ILE A 136 20.62 -8.88 7.46
N SER A 137 19.37 -9.25 7.65
CA SER A 137 18.20 -8.40 7.37
C SER A 137 18.19 -7.08 8.15
N ASN A 138 18.89 -7.00 9.27
CA ASN A 138 19.00 -5.81 10.10
C ASN A 138 20.03 -4.77 9.59
N TRP A 139 20.61 -4.95 8.41
CA TRP A 139 21.61 -4.03 7.86
C TRP A 139 21.13 -2.58 7.75
N ASP A 140 19.89 -2.41 7.30
CA ASP A 140 19.24 -1.10 7.16
C ASP A 140 19.02 -0.44 8.54
N LEU A 141 18.54 -1.22 9.51
CA LEU A 141 18.35 -0.77 10.89
C LEU A 141 19.65 -0.27 11.52
N VAL A 142 20.76 -0.99 11.29
CA VAL A 142 22.09 -0.57 11.78
C VAL A 142 22.55 0.71 11.11
N LEU A 143 22.40 0.83 9.79
CA LEU A 143 22.78 2.05 9.08
C LEU A 143 21.96 3.26 9.51
N ARG A 144 20.65 3.11 9.69
CA ARG A 144 19.78 4.18 10.20
C ARG A 144 20.17 4.60 11.60
N PHE A 145 20.49 3.66 12.47
CA PHE A 145 20.98 3.97 13.82
C PHE A 145 22.27 4.79 13.79
N LEU A 146 23.24 4.43 12.94
CA LEU A 146 24.54 5.12 12.83
C LEU A 146 24.44 6.52 12.20
N HIS A 147 23.48 6.76 11.30
CA HIS A 147 23.32 8.01 10.54
C HIS A 147 22.07 8.81 10.94
N GLN A 148 21.45 8.48 12.08
CA GLN A 148 20.19 9.08 12.52
C GLN A 148 20.21 10.61 12.53
N VAL A 149 19.03 11.18 12.25
CA VAL A 149 18.77 12.61 12.31
C VAL A 149 17.68 12.84 13.36
N PRO A 150 17.82 13.84 14.26
CA PRO A 150 16.76 14.14 15.20
C PRO A 150 15.48 14.54 14.47
N TYR A 151 14.34 14.18 15.04
CA TYR A 151 13.03 14.59 14.57
C TYR A 151 12.76 16.06 14.92
N GLY A 152 13.18 16.47 16.13
CA GLY A 152 13.03 17.84 16.63
C GLY A 152 11.87 18.03 17.60
N GLU A 153 10.94 17.06 17.68
CA GLU A 153 9.86 17.03 18.64
C GLU A 153 10.10 15.92 19.68
N ARG A 154 9.51 16.08 20.88
CA ARG A 154 9.70 15.18 21.98
C ARG A 154 8.41 14.44 22.35
N ASP A 155 8.56 13.21 22.83
CA ASP A 155 7.43 12.49 23.41
C ASP A 155 6.97 13.13 24.73
N PRO A 156 5.67 13.06 25.05
CA PRO A 156 5.13 13.75 26.22
C PRO A 156 5.39 13.04 27.56
N VAL A 157 5.85 11.79 27.57
CA VAL A 157 6.00 10.96 28.76
C VAL A 157 7.46 10.94 29.25
N PHE A 158 8.39 10.63 28.35
CA PHE A 158 9.81 10.49 28.69
C PHE A 158 10.65 11.70 28.26
N GLY A 159 10.08 12.63 27.47
CA GLY A 159 10.78 13.80 26.93
C GLY A 159 11.90 13.46 25.95
N GLN A 160 11.91 12.26 25.37
CA GLN A 160 12.89 11.86 24.36
C GLN A 160 12.50 12.42 23.01
N ASP A 161 13.50 12.76 22.16
CA ASP A 161 13.25 13.09 20.76
C ASP A 161 12.58 11.90 20.05
N ILE A 162 11.57 12.15 19.21
CA ILE A 162 10.86 11.11 18.46
C ILE A 162 11.84 10.29 17.59
N GLY A 163 12.94 10.89 17.11
CA GLY A 163 14.00 10.18 16.41
C GLY A 163 14.64 9.04 17.21
N PHE A 164 14.65 9.12 18.55
CA PHE A 164 15.07 7.99 19.40
C PHE A 164 14.20 6.76 19.14
N TYR A 165 12.89 6.95 19.03
CA TYR A 165 11.93 5.87 18.77
C TYR A 165 12.05 5.33 17.35
N LEU A 166 12.23 6.22 16.36
CA LEU A 166 12.34 5.83 14.96
C LEU A 166 13.62 5.05 14.63
N PHE A 167 14.73 5.35 15.32
CA PHE A 167 16.06 4.84 14.95
C PHE A 167 16.75 4.05 16.06
N SER A 168 16.81 4.59 17.28
CA SER A 168 17.59 4.01 18.38
C SER A 168 16.88 2.86 19.07
N LEU A 169 15.62 3.01 19.43
CA LEU A 169 14.85 1.98 20.13
C LEU A 169 14.78 0.65 19.36
N PRO A 170 14.46 0.62 18.05
CA PRO A 170 14.47 -0.61 17.27
C PRO A 170 15.85 -1.27 17.22
N ALA A 171 16.92 -0.48 17.14
CA ALA A 171 18.29 -0.99 17.14
C ALA A 171 18.66 -1.62 18.50
N TYR A 172 18.27 -1.01 19.60
CA TYR A 172 18.49 -1.57 20.95
C TYR A 172 17.69 -2.86 21.15
N LEU A 173 16.46 -2.93 20.66
CA LEU A 173 15.62 -4.15 20.70
C LEU A 173 16.25 -5.28 19.88
N ALA A 174 16.72 -5.00 18.67
CA ALA A 174 17.42 -5.97 17.84
C ALA A 174 18.72 -6.47 18.50
N PHE A 175 19.50 -5.56 19.05
CA PHE A 175 20.73 -5.89 19.78
C PHE A 175 20.45 -6.75 21.03
N LYS A 176 19.45 -6.40 21.83
CA LYS A 176 18.98 -7.19 22.98
C LYS A 176 18.57 -8.59 22.55
N ASN A 177 17.77 -8.72 21.48
CA ASN A 177 17.30 -10.01 20.99
C ASN A 177 18.46 -10.89 20.51
N TRP A 178 19.45 -10.31 19.80
CA TRP A 178 20.67 -11.00 19.42
C TRP A 178 21.46 -11.49 20.64
N LEU A 179 21.64 -10.66 21.69
CA LEU A 179 22.34 -11.06 22.92
C LEU A 179 21.61 -12.20 23.66
N LEU A 180 20.29 -12.17 23.74
CA LEU A 180 19.48 -13.25 24.32
C LEU A 180 19.60 -14.56 23.52
N GLN A 181 19.58 -14.47 22.19
CA GLN A 181 19.80 -15.62 21.32
C GLN A 181 21.20 -16.22 21.51
N LEU A 182 22.22 -15.38 21.58
CA LEU A 182 23.61 -15.78 21.82
C LEU A 182 23.79 -16.45 23.17
N LEU A 183 23.20 -15.88 24.22
CA LEU A 183 23.22 -16.44 25.56
C LEU A 183 22.52 -17.81 25.61
N SER A 184 21.36 -17.93 24.96
CA SER A 184 20.60 -19.18 24.88
C SER A 184 21.40 -20.27 24.17
N CYS A 185 22.03 -20.00 23.04
CA CYS A 185 22.90 -20.95 22.33
C CYS A 185 24.12 -21.33 23.18
N SER A 186 24.73 -20.37 23.86
CA SER A 186 25.87 -20.62 24.75
C SER A 186 25.50 -21.52 25.94
N ALA A 187 24.30 -21.28 26.52
CA ALA A 187 23.77 -22.12 27.61
C ALA A 187 23.45 -23.54 27.13
N ILE A 188 22.85 -23.70 25.96
CA ILE A 188 22.54 -25.02 25.36
C ILE A 188 23.84 -25.80 25.12
N VAL A 189 24.85 -25.19 24.49
CA VAL A 189 26.12 -25.85 24.23
C VAL A 189 26.80 -26.28 25.54
N ALA A 190 26.81 -25.40 26.55
CA ALA A 190 27.35 -25.74 27.88
C ALA A 190 26.57 -26.88 28.54
N ALA A 191 25.23 -26.83 28.49
CA ALA A 191 24.37 -27.86 29.05
C ALA A 191 24.58 -29.24 28.38
N VAL A 192 24.72 -29.28 27.05
CA VAL A 192 25.05 -30.50 26.30
C VAL A 192 26.40 -31.07 26.71
N VAL A 193 27.43 -30.19 26.82
CA VAL A 193 28.76 -30.63 27.24
C VAL A 193 28.73 -31.23 28.68
N TYR A 194 28.08 -30.55 29.63
CA TYR A 194 27.93 -31.02 31.00
C TYR A 194 27.04 -32.28 31.10
N GLY A 195 25.93 -32.33 30.35
CA GLY A 195 25.02 -33.47 30.33
C GLY A 195 25.68 -34.74 29.82
N VAL A 196 26.34 -34.70 28.63
CA VAL A 196 27.03 -35.85 28.06
C VAL A 196 28.23 -36.29 28.89
N ARG A 197 28.83 -35.40 29.72
CA ARG A 197 29.92 -35.72 30.61
C ARG A 197 29.46 -36.18 31.99
N GLY A 198 28.14 -36.31 32.25
CA GLY A 198 27.60 -36.75 33.51
C GLY A 198 27.65 -35.73 34.63
N ASP A 199 27.91 -34.46 34.34
CA ASP A 199 27.90 -33.37 35.32
C ASP A 199 26.47 -32.87 35.68
N ILE A 200 25.48 -33.29 34.87
CA ILE A 200 24.05 -33.08 35.06
C ILE A 200 23.39 -34.46 35.14
N THR A 201 22.80 -34.78 36.32
CA THR A 201 22.08 -36.05 36.50
C THR A 201 20.64 -35.73 36.91
N PHE A 202 19.71 -36.40 36.20
CA PHE A 202 18.27 -36.28 36.44
C PHE A 202 17.81 -37.44 37.36
N GLU A 203 18.36 -37.53 38.55
CA GLU A 203 17.79 -38.37 39.61
C GLU A 203 16.58 -37.68 40.20
N ARG A 204 15.64 -38.41 40.88
CA ARG A 204 14.43 -37.81 41.47
C ARG A 204 14.70 -36.46 42.09
N PRO A 205 13.74 -35.45 41.87
CA PRO A 205 13.99 -34.06 42.20
C PRO A 205 14.67 -33.91 43.57
N PRO A 206 15.73 -33.04 43.65
CA PRO A 206 16.18 -32.11 42.66
C PRO A 206 17.31 -32.61 41.75
N CYS A 207 17.35 -32.15 40.46
CA CYS A 207 18.45 -32.39 39.50
C CYS A 207 19.78 -32.05 40.16
N ARG A 208 20.76 -32.98 40.16
CA ARG A 208 22.09 -32.79 40.74
C ARG A 208 23.04 -32.21 39.70
N LEU A 209 23.61 -31.06 40.00
CA LEU A 209 24.60 -30.40 39.16
C LEU A 209 25.99 -30.57 39.80
N SER A 210 27.01 -30.82 39.01
CA SER A 210 28.40 -30.68 39.50
C SER A 210 28.70 -29.25 39.94
N ALA A 211 29.72 -29.09 40.81
CA ALA A 211 30.16 -27.78 41.24
C ALA A 211 30.56 -26.85 40.10
N ALA A 212 31.10 -27.41 39.01
CA ALA A 212 31.46 -26.63 37.83
C ALA A 212 30.23 -26.25 36.98
N ALA A 213 29.29 -27.18 36.75
CA ALA A 213 28.04 -26.90 36.05
C ALA A 213 27.19 -25.87 36.78
N ALA A 214 27.10 -25.98 38.12
CA ALA A 214 26.39 -25.01 38.97
C ALA A 214 27.02 -23.60 38.92
N ALA A 215 28.36 -23.51 38.98
CA ALA A 215 29.04 -22.20 38.89
C ALA A 215 28.89 -21.58 37.49
N HIS A 216 29.09 -22.34 36.41
CA HIS A 216 28.92 -21.83 35.02
C HIS A 216 27.46 -21.47 34.72
N GLY A 217 26.51 -22.33 35.13
CA GLY A 217 25.07 -22.02 34.99
C GLY A 217 24.69 -20.76 35.76
N SER A 218 25.23 -20.55 36.99
CA SER A 218 25.01 -19.30 37.73
C SER A 218 25.60 -18.07 37.06
N ALA A 219 26.76 -18.22 36.41
CA ALA A 219 27.35 -17.14 35.59
C ALA A 219 26.46 -16.73 34.43
N LEU A 220 26.00 -17.71 33.65
CA LEU A 220 25.09 -17.49 32.51
C LEU A 220 23.74 -16.92 32.96
N LEU A 221 23.21 -17.41 34.09
CA LEU A 221 21.96 -16.90 34.67
C LEU A 221 22.13 -15.45 35.17
N GLY A 222 23.30 -15.10 35.74
CA GLY A 222 23.60 -13.70 36.06
C GLY A 222 23.59 -12.79 34.82
N VAL A 223 24.22 -13.23 33.71
CA VAL A 223 24.15 -12.49 32.44
C VAL A 223 22.70 -12.40 31.91
N PHE A 224 21.93 -13.49 32.02
CA PHE A 224 20.51 -13.49 31.65
C PHE A 224 19.72 -12.40 32.41
N PHE A 225 19.92 -12.29 33.74
CA PHE A 225 19.22 -11.28 34.56
C PHE A 225 19.68 -9.87 34.21
N VAL A 226 20.95 -9.62 33.88
CA VAL A 226 21.40 -8.32 33.36
C VAL A 226 20.69 -7.97 32.04
N LEU A 227 20.60 -8.92 31.10
CA LEU A 227 19.87 -8.72 29.84
C LEU A 227 18.37 -8.53 30.07
N LYS A 228 17.79 -9.22 31.07
CA LYS A 228 16.40 -9.06 31.45
C LYS A 228 16.13 -7.69 32.09
N ALA A 229 17.04 -7.19 32.94
CA ALA A 229 16.97 -5.82 33.45
C ALA A 229 17.04 -4.79 32.32
N GLY A 230 17.94 -4.99 31.33
CA GLY A 230 17.98 -4.19 30.12
C GLY A 230 16.70 -4.30 29.27
N SER A 231 16.11 -5.49 29.21
CA SER A 231 14.80 -5.68 28.56
C SER A 231 13.73 -4.82 29.23
N TYR A 232 13.55 -4.92 30.54
CA TYR A 232 12.59 -4.10 31.29
C TYR A 232 12.85 -2.59 31.15
N ALA A 233 14.12 -2.19 31.00
CA ALA A 233 14.48 -0.80 30.76
C ALA A 233 14.03 -0.32 29.36
N LEU A 234 14.03 -1.19 28.35
CA LEU A 234 13.48 -0.90 27.03
C LEU A 234 11.95 -1.02 26.99
N ASP A 235 11.39 -1.98 27.72
CA ASP A 235 9.95 -2.23 27.80
C ASP A 235 9.19 -0.98 28.30
N ARG A 236 9.80 -0.11 29.10
CA ARG A 236 9.24 1.20 29.49
C ARG A 236 8.88 2.07 28.30
N PHE A 237 9.72 2.10 27.26
CA PHE A 237 9.46 2.87 26.05
C PHE A 237 8.42 2.20 25.16
N LEU A 238 8.24 0.88 25.30
CA LEU A 238 7.23 0.13 24.56
C LEU A 238 5.82 0.40 25.06
N LEU A 239 5.63 0.89 26.28
CA LEU A 239 4.32 1.33 26.78
C LEU A 239 3.66 2.39 25.87
N LEU A 240 4.46 3.18 25.13
CA LEU A 240 3.93 4.18 24.20
C LEU A 240 3.28 3.59 22.95
N TYR A 241 3.29 2.27 22.79
CA TYR A 241 2.68 1.51 21.69
C TYR A 241 1.63 0.53 22.18
N ASP A 242 1.26 0.58 23.46
CA ASP A 242 0.27 -0.33 24.03
C ASP A 242 -1.12 -0.06 23.44
N ASP A 243 -1.91 -1.10 23.22
CA ASP A 243 -3.27 -1.04 22.66
C ASP A 243 -4.31 -1.58 23.68
N ASN A 244 -3.99 -1.55 24.96
CA ASN A 244 -4.87 -2.04 26.02
C ASN A 244 -5.90 -1.01 26.51
N GLY A 245 -5.79 0.23 26.07
CA GLY A 245 -6.59 1.37 26.50
C GLY A 245 -7.72 1.76 25.56
N VAL A 246 -8.12 3.02 25.68
CA VAL A 246 -9.11 3.67 24.80
C VAL A 246 -8.50 3.99 23.44
N VAL A 247 -7.20 4.28 23.43
CA VAL A 247 -6.40 4.65 22.26
C VAL A 247 -5.05 3.94 22.32
N VAL A 248 -4.35 3.89 21.22
CA VAL A 248 -2.96 3.40 21.16
C VAL A 248 -2.04 4.37 21.89
N GLY A 249 -1.17 3.81 22.74
CA GLY A 249 -0.21 4.53 23.56
C GLY A 249 -0.41 4.28 25.05
N ALA A 250 0.52 4.76 25.87
CA ALA A 250 0.46 4.59 27.31
C ALA A 250 -0.75 5.30 27.90
N GLY A 251 -1.62 4.56 28.59
CA GLY A 251 -2.77 5.08 29.31
C GLY A 251 -2.45 5.39 30.78
N TYR A 252 -3.50 5.66 31.55
CA TYR A 252 -3.36 5.96 32.98
C TYR A 252 -2.74 4.79 33.75
N THR A 253 -3.17 3.56 33.46
CA THR A 253 -2.63 2.35 34.13
C THR A 253 -1.16 2.15 33.80
N ASP A 254 -0.76 2.34 32.57
CA ASP A 254 0.62 2.13 32.12
C ASP A 254 1.59 3.09 32.84
N ILE A 255 1.20 4.34 32.98
CA ILE A 255 2.06 5.36 33.59
C ILE A 255 2.09 5.23 35.12
N HIS A 256 0.94 4.93 35.76
CA HIS A 256 0.85 4.95 37.23
C HIS A 256 1.08 3.59 37.87
N VAL A 257 0.96 2.49 37.14
CA VAL A 257 1.14 1.13 37.66
C VAL A 257 2.28 0.42 36.92
N GLU A 258 2.23 0.28 35.58
CA GLU A 258 3.21 -0.55 34.89
C GLU A 258 4.60 0.08 34.85
N LEU A 259 4.71 1.36 34.61
CA LEU A 259 6.00 2.06 34.60
C LEU A 259 6.72 1.96 35.96
N PRO A 260 6.09 2.21 37.12
CA PRO A 260 6.70 1.93 38.45
C PRO A 260 7.07 0.45 38.65
N VAL A 261 6.23 -0.48 38.22
CA VAL A 261 6.51 -1.93 38.32
C VAL A 261 7.74 -2.30 37.50
N LEU A 262 7.90 -1.75 36.31
CA LEU A 262 9.09 -1.99 35.46
C LEU A 262 10.38 -1.51 36.19
N TRP A 263 10.34 -0.38 36.88
CA TRP A 263 11.48 0.07 37.66
C TRP A 263 11.84 -0.90 38.82
N VAL A 264 10.82 -1.43 39.52
CA VAL A 264 11.02 -2.48 40.53
C VAL A 264 11.62 -3.74 39.92
N LEU A 265 11.11 -4.18 38.75
CA LEU A 265 11.60 -5.37 38.05
C LEU A 265 13.05 -5.19 37.56
N ILE A 266 13.45 -4.00 37.15
CA ILE A 266 14.85 -3.67 36.82
C ILE A 266 15.73 -3.89 38.03
N GLY A 267 15.33 -3.35 39.19
CA GLY A 267 16.05 -3.52 40.46
C GLY A 267 16.13 -4.98 40.90
N LEU A 268 15.02 -5.72 40.84
CA LEU A 268 14.97 -7.14 41.21
C LEU A 268 15.81 -8.00 40.23
N ALA A 269 15.76 -7.76 38.94
CA ALA A 269 16.60 -8.46 37.98
C ALA A 269 18.09 -8.14 38.20
N GLY A 270 18.44 -6.90 38.53
CA GLY A 270 19.80 -6.52 38.93
C GLY A 270 20.28 -7.25 40.19
N ALA A 271 19.45 -7.30 41.24
CA ALA A 271 19.74 -8.04 42.46
C ALA A 271 19.87 -9.56 42.21
N ALA A 272 19.00 -10.12 41.36
CA ALA A 272 19.06 -11.52 40.95
C ALA A 272 20.35 -11.84 40.15
N ALA A 273 20.83 -10.91 39.31
CA ALA A 273 22.11 -11.05 38.63
C ALA A 273 23.29 -11.13 39.61
N VAL A 274 23.33 -10.20 40.58
CA VAL A 274 24.35 -10.19 41.64
C VAL A 274 24.27 -11.45 42.47
N ALA A 275 23.07 -11.87 42.91
CA ALA A 275 22.86 -13.12 43.67
C ALA A 275 23.33 -14.34 42.88
N SER A 276 23.07 -14.39 41.56
CA SER A 276 23.53 -15.46 40.69
C SER A 276 25.06 -15.49 40.57
N TRP A 277 25.73 -14.36 40.50
CA TRP A 277 27.21 -14.32 40.47
C TRP A 277 27.83 -14.65 41.83
N ILE A 278 27.22 -14.25 42.95
CA ILE A 278 27.65 -14.69 44.28
C ILE A 278 27.49 -16.23 44.40
N ASN A 279 26.42 -16.76 43.81
CA ASN A 279 26.17 -18.22 43.83
C ASN A 279 27.19 -19.05 43.04
N MET A 280 27.99 -18.46 42.18
CA MET A 280 29.14 -19.14 41.54
C MET A 280 30.10 -19.73 42.61
N ARG A 281 30.20 -19.06 43.77
CA ARG A 281 31.02 -19.52 44.88
C ARG A 281 30.25 -20.44 45.87
N ARG A 282 28.97 -20.07 46.18
CA ARG A 282 28.11 -20.83 47.13
C ARG A 282 27.61 -22.13 46.54
N ARG A 283 27.25 -22.15 45.23
CA ARG A 283 26.79 -23.30 44.50
C ARG A 283 25.50 -23.94 45.03
N ASP A 284 24.64 -23.12 45.64
CA ASP A 284 23.34 -23.53 46.16
C ASP A 284 22.27 -23.37 45.12
N TYR A 285 21.59 -24.47 44.73
CA TYR A 285 20.52 -24.44 43.73
C TYR A 285 19.30 -23.59 44.14
N ARG A 286 19.13 -23.34 45.42
CA ARG A 286 18.02 -22.52 45.95
C ARG A 286 18.14 -21.08 45.49
N VAL A 287 19.34 -20.54 45.37
CA VAL A 287 19.54 -19.14 44.94
C VAL A 287 19.08 -18.89 43.50
N PRO A 288 19.49 -19.68 42.46
CA PRO A 288 18.94 -19.57 41.13
C PRO A 288 17.42 -19.75 41.06
N ALA A 289 16.89 -20.78 41.76
CA ALA A 289 15.46 -21.05 41.80
C ALA A 289 14.66 -19.89 42.43
N ALA A 290 15.14 -19.38 43.58
CA ALA A 290 14.52 -18.23 44.24
C ALA A 290 14.60 -16.95 43.40
N SER A 291 15.72 -16.72 42.68
CA SER A 291 15.87 -15.57 41.77
C SER A 291 14.89 -15.64 40.58
N LEU A 292 14.74 -16.81 39.99
CA LEU A 292 13.78 -17.03 38.90
C LEU A 292 12.33 -16.82 39.38
N VAL A 293 11.96 -17.50 40.49
CA VAL A 293 10.62 -17.35 41.09
C VAL A 293 10.33 -15.89 41.47
N LEU A 294 11.32 -15.22 42.10
CA LEU A 294 11.15 -13.83 42.51
C LEU A 294 10.94 -12.89 41.30
N VAL A 295 11.80 -12.94 40.30
CA VAL A 295 11.70 -12.04 39.11
C VAL A 295 10.47 -12.36 38.27
N PHE A 296 10.27 -13.63 37.92
CA PHE A 296 9.15 -14.01 37.06
C PHE A 296 7.83 -14.02 37.80
N GLY A 297 7.81 -14.42 39.08
CA GLY A 297 6.61 -14.36 39.91
C GLY A 297 6.15 -12.94 40.14
N THR A 298 7.08 -12.03 40.44
CA THR A 298 6.79 -10.59 40.58
C THR A 298 6.30 -10.02 39.23
N SER A 299 6.96 -10.37 38.13
CA SER A 299 6.52 -9.93 36.80
C SER A 299 5.10 -10.45 36.48
N PHE A 300 4.81 -11.71 36.75
CA PHE A 300 3.48 -12.29 36.52
C PHE A 300 2.39 -11.60 37.34
N VAL A 301 2.64 -11.34 38.61
CA VAL A 301 1.63 -10.72 39.49
C VAL A 301 1.49 -9.23 39.20
N PHE A 302 2.59 -8.49 39.14
CA PHE A 302 2.57 -7.03 39.09
C PHE A 302 2.63 -6.43 37.69
N ALA A 303 3.07 -7.16 36.70
CA ALA A 303 3.05 -6.69 35.32
C ALA A 303 1.90 -7.29 34.46
N LEU A 304 1.15 -8.27 35.00
CA LEU A 304 0.01 -8.86 34.26
C LEU A 304 -1.29 -8.78 35.07
N ILE A 305 -1.32 -9.28 36.31
CA ILE A 305 -2.58 -9.39 37.07
C ILE A 305 -2.96 -8.03 37.68
N TYR A 306 -2.04 -7.36 38.34
CA TYR A 306 -2.34 -6.12 39.04
C TYR A 306 -2.76 -4.97 38.11
N PRO A 307 -2.11 -4.71 36.99
CA PRO A 307 -2.59 -3.70 36.01
C PRO A 307 -3.99 -3.99 35.48
N ALA A 308 -4.27 -5.25 35.11
CA ALA A 308 -5.59 -5.64 34.64
C ALA A 308 -6.71 -5.42 35.66
N LEU A 309 -6.42 -5.71 36.95
CA LEU A 309 -7.36 -5.43 38.04
C LEU A 309 -7.52 -3.93 38.30
N PHE A 310 -6.43 -3.18 38.26
CA PHE A 310 -6.43 -1.72 38.48
C PHE A 310 -7.19 -1.03 37.33
N GLN A 311 -6.96 -1.41 36.08
CA GLN A 311 -7.70 -0.91 34.92
C GLN A 311 -9.20 -1.16 35.10
N ARG A 312 -9.57 -2.39 35.48
CA ARG A 312 -11.00 -2.77 35.56
C ARG A 312 -11.71 -2.12 36.77
N LEU A 313 -11.05 -2.00 37.91
CA LEU A 313 -11.71 -1.58 39.16
C LEU A 313 -11.57 -0.09 39.47
N TYR A 314 -10.50 0.53 39.01
CA TYR A 314 -10.20 1.93 39.30
C TYR A 314 -10.35 2.85 38.10
N VAL A 315 -9.76 2.47 36.94
CA VAL A 315 -9.76 3.34 35.75
C VAL A 315 -11.09 3.30 35.05
N LYS A 316 -11.62 2.10 34.72
CA LYS A 316 -12.88 1.96 33.98
C LYS A 316 -14.08 2.75 34.53
N PRO A 317 -14.30 2.84 35.83
CA PRO A 317 -15.42 3.64 36.36
C PRO A 317 -15.32 5.15 36.13
N SER A 318 -14.08 5.66 35.91
CA SER A 318 -13.77 7.09 35.72
C SER A 318 -12.91 7.28 34.45
N GLU A 319 -13.09 6.41 33.44
CA GLU A 319 -12.20 6.23 32.29
C GLU A 319 -11.94 7.54 31.55
N LEU A 320 -12.99 8.26 31.17
CA LEU A 320 -12.85 9.52 30.44
C LEU A 320 -11.99 10.53 31.18
N GLN A 321 -12.23 10.72 32.49
CA GLN A 321 -11.49 11.72 33.28
C GLN A 321 -10.01 11.36 33.39
N LEU A 322 -9.70 10.09 33.64
CA LEU A 322 -8.33 9.61 33.85
C LEU A 322 -7.56 9.48 32.54
N GLU A 323 -8.21 9.10 31.45
CA GLU A 323 -7.59 8.87 30.13
C GLU A 323 -7.53 10.15 29.27
N THR A 324 -8.24 11.22 29.61
CA THR A 324 -8.25 12.48 28.83
C THR A 324 -6.85 12.97 28.41
N PRO A 325 -5.83 13.05 29.27
CA PRO A 325 -4.50 13.51 28.84
C PRO A 325 -3.85 12.59 27.80
N TYR A 326 -4.04 11.29 27.95
CA TYR A 326 -3.45 10.28 27.07
C TYR A 326 -4.15 10.21 25.71
N ILE A 327 -5.48 10.41 25.69
CA ILE A 327 -6.26 10.60 24.47
C ILE A 327 -5.75 11.84 23.71
N GLN A 328 -5.49 12.95 24.40
CA GLN A 328 -4.90 14.15 23.79
C GLN A 328 -3.52 13.88 23.18
N HIS A 329 -2.66 13.11 23.87
CA HIS A 329 -1.36 12.70 23.33
C HIS A 329 -1.50 11.86 22.07
N ASN A 330 -2.42 10.88 22.06
CA ASN A 330 -2.69 10.07 20.88
C ASN A 330 -3.21 10.92 19.73
N ILE A 331 -4.17 11.81 19.95
CA ILE A 331 -4.70 12.71 18.91
C ILE A 331 -3.56 13.55 18.30
N ALA A 332 -2.78 14.22 19.14
CA ALA A 332 -1.72 15.12 18.70
C ALA A 332 -0.63 14.37 17.92
N LEU A 333 -0.15 13.23 18.43
CA LEU A 333 0.94 12.48 17.83
C LEU A 333 0.50 11.68 16.60
N THR A 334 -0.75 11.16 16.56
CA THR A 334 -1.30 10.57 15.34
C THR A 334 -1.43 11.61 14.23
N ARG A 335 -1.98 12.80 14.55
CA ARG A 335 -2.05 13.90 13.57
C ARG A 335 -0.67 14.28 13.05
N MET A 336 0.32 14.35 13.93
CA MET A 336 1.70 14.64 13.55
C MET A 336 2.28 13.53 12.68
N ALA A 337 2.07 12.27 13.03
CA ALA A 337 2.62 11.11 12.32
C ALA A 337 2.14 11.00 10.88
N TYR A 338 0.92 11.46 10.59
CA TYR A 338 0.31 11.40 9.25
C TYR A 338 0.18 12.77 8.57
N GLY A 339 0.70 13.84 9.18
CA GLY A 339 0.60 15.21 8.63
C GLY A 339 -0.80 15.80 8.68
N LEU A 340 -1.70 15.27 9.49
CA LEU A 340 -3.08 15.76 9.64
C LEU A 340 -3.16 17.09 10.39
N ASN A 341 -2.14 17.42 11.17
CA ASN A 341 -2.02 18.68 11.88
C ASN A 341 -1.84 19.89 10.93
N GLN A 342 -1.52 19.65 9.66
CA GLN A 342 -1.35 20.70 8.64
C GLN A 342 -2.62 20.92 7.81
N ILE A 343 -3.68 20.15 8.03
CA ILE A 343 -4.94 20.28 7.30
C ILE A 343 -5.62 21.59 7.68
N ALA A 344 -5.86 22.45 6.68
CA ALA A 344 -6.62 23.68 6.85
C ALA A 344 -8.13 23.39 6.79
N VAL A 345 -8.90 23.79 7.80
CA VAL A 345 -10.36 23.68 7.77
C VAL A 345 -10.95 25.02 7.35
N LYS A 346 -11.75 25.01 6.29
CA LYS A 346 -12.45 26.19 5.77
C LYS A 346 -13.98 25.96 5.78
N PRO A 347 -14.82 26.95 6.08
CA PRO A 347 -16.25 26.83 5.92
C PRO A 347 -16.62 26.79 4.43
N PHE A 348 -17.62 25.98 4.09
CA PHE A 348 -18.22 25.93 2.77
C PHE A 348 -19.72 26.18 2.89
N PRO A 349 -20.26 27.31 2.38
CA PRO A 349 -21.64 27.71 2.64
C PRO A 349 -22.72 26.76 2.11
N ALA A 350 -22.39 25.92 1.10
CA ALA A 350 -23.32 25.00 0.45
C ALA A 350 -24.63 25.66 0.02
N GLU A 351 -24.51 26.71 -0.77
CA GLU A 351 -25.64 27.48 -1.30
C GLU A 351 -26.22 26.80 -2.56
N GLN A 352 -27.46 27.16 -2.91
CA GLN A 352 -28.10 26.66 -4.13
C GLN A 352 -28.35 27.84 -5.11
N GLU A 353 -27.27 28.54 -5.45
CA GLU A 353 -27.31 29.76 -6.26
C GLU A 353 -26.69 29.58 -7.67
N LEU A 354 -26.32 28.38 -8.07
CA LEU A 354 -25.78 28.12 -9.41
C LEU A 354 -26.81 28.47 -10.48
N ASN A 355 -26.32 29.15 -11.50
CA ASN A 355 -27.06 29.51 -12.71
C ASN A 355 -26.15 29.35 -13.94
N LEU A 356 -26.68 29.60 -15.15
CA LEU A 356 -25.88 29.45 -16.38
C LEU A 356 -24.66 30.38 -16.41
N THR A 357 -24.77 31.59 -15.87
CA THR A 357 -23.66 32.55 -15.80
C THR A 357 -22.54 32.06 -14.87
N SER A 358 -22.90 31.48 -13.72
CA SER A 358 -21.93 30.85 -12.80
C SER A 358 -21.22 29.65 -13.48
N LEU A 359 -21.94 28.87 -14.28
CA LEU A 359 -21.34 27.75 -15.01
C LEU A 359 -20.36 28.25 -16.10
N GLU A 360 -20.73 29.30 -16.82
CA GLU A 360 -19.83 29.93 -17.81
C GLU A 360 -18.58 30.51 -17.18
N ALA A 361 -18.70 31.14 -16.02
CA ALA A 361 -17.56 31.66 -15.26
C ALA A 361 -16.63 30.56 -14.73
N ASN A 362 -17.14 29.33 -14.55
CA ASN A 362 -16.40 28.15 -14.11
C ASN A 362 -16.20 27.10 -15.22
N ARG A 363 -16.18 27.55 -16.48
CA ARG A 363 -16.11 26.67 -17.64
C ARG A 363 -14.89 25.74 -17.61
N ALA A 364 -13.77 26.20 -17.07
CA ALA A 364 -12.57 25.36 -16.95
C ALA A 364 -12.80 24.16 -15.99
N THR A 365 -13.60 24.31 -14.93
CA THR A 365 -14.05 23.20 -14.09
C THR A 365 -14.99 22.27 -14.87
N ILE A 366 -15.99 22.83 -15.55
CA ILE A 366 -17.00 22.04 -16.31
C ILE A 366 -16.34 21.21 -17.42
N ASP A 367 -15.43 21.83 -18.19
CA ASP A 367 -14.73 21.18 -19.30
C ASP A 367 -13.77 20.08 -18.84
N ASN A 368 -13.56 19.89 -17.54
CA ASN A 368 -12.70 18.89 -16.93
C ASN A 368 -13.44 17.91 -16.00
N ILE A 369 -14.78 17.94 -16.00
CA ILE A 369 -15.58 16.93 -15.29
C ILE A 369 -15.38 15.58 -15.97
N ARG A 370 -14.89 14.60 -15.21
CA ARG A 370 -14.59 13.26 -15.73
C ARG A 370 -15.88 12.52 -16.08
N LEU A 371 -16.05 12.18 -17.36
CA LEU A 371 -17.14 11.35 -17.86
C LEU A 371 -16.69 9.95 -18.25
N TRP A 372 -15.39 9.68 -18.26
CA TRP A 372 -14.84 8.36 -18.52
C TRP A 372 -14.28 7.77 -17.23
N ASP A 373 -14.74 6.59 -16.86
CA ASP A 373 -14.16 5.80 -15.81
C ASP A 373 -13.05 4.89 -16.33
N VAL A 374 -12.12 4.51 -15.45
CA VAL A 374 -10.92 3.75 -15.80
C VAL A 374 -11.28 2.43 -16.51
N GLN A 375 -12.20 1.62 -15.94
CA GLN A 375 -12.49 0.30 -16.49
C GLN A 375 -13.21 0.36 -17.83
N PRO A 376 -14.32 1.13 -18.03
CA PRO A 376 -14.95 1.28 -19.34
C PRO A 376 -14.01 1.85 -20.39
N LEU A 377 -13.14 2.78 -20.03
CA LEU A 377 -12.16 3.36 -20.95
C LEU A 377 -11.07 2.34 -21.33
N MET A 378 -10.57 1.56 -20.37
CA MET A 378 -9.59 0.52 -20.63
C MET A 378 -10.13 -0.56 -21.57
N ASP A 379 -11.38 -1.02 -21.32
CA ASP A 379 -12.07 -1.96 -22.21
C ASP A 379 -12.19 -1.39 -23.65
N THR A 380 -12.45 -0.09 -23.77
CA THR A 380 -12.54 0.60 -25.06
C THR A 380 -11.18 0.76 -25.71
N TYR A 381 -10.13 1.12 -24.98
CA TYR A 381 -8.76 1.20 -25.47
C TYR A 381 -8.29 -0.16 -25.99
N ALA A 382 -8.58 -1.23 -25.27
CA ALA A 382 -8.24 -2.58 -25.67
C ALA A 382 -8.89 -2.94 -27.02
N GLN A 383 -10.15 -2.63 -27.20
CA GLN A 383 -10.87 -2.94 -28.45
C GLN A 383 -10.42 -2.08 -29.64
N LEU A 384 -10.18 -0.79 -29.43
CA LEU A 384 -9.93 0.17 -30.48
C LEU A 384 -8.45 0.36 -30.82
N GLN A 385 -7.56 0.19 -29.83
CA GLN A 385 -6.18 0.64 -29.91
C GLN A 385 -5.12 -0.41 -29.54
N GLU A 386 -5.48 -1.63 -29.13
CA GLU A 386 -4.48 -2.70 -28.97
C GLU A 386 -3.88 -3.12 -30.32
N ILE A 387 -4.69 -3.12 -31.38
CA ILE A 387 -4.30 -3.40 -32.78
C ILE A 387 -3.81 -4.84 -32.98
N ARG A 388 -3.04 -5.40 -32.07
CA ARG A 388 -2.54 -6.78 -32.05
C ARG A 388 -2.64 -7.36 -30.64
N THR A 389 -2.88 -8.65 -30.53
CA THR A 389 -3.10 -9.35 -29.26
C THR A 389 -1.92 -9.31 -28.28
N TYR A 390 -0.71 -9.07 -28.78
CA TYR A 390 0.49 -8.96 -27.96
C TYR A 390 0.77 -7.54 -27.43
N TYR A 391 -0.06 -6.56 -27.79
CA TYR A 391 -0.07 -5.25 -27.12
C TYR A 391 -1.15 -5.22 -26.06
N LYS A 392 -0.84 -4.55 -24.93
CA LYS A 392 -1.78 -4.38 -23.83
C LYS A 392 -1.72 -3.00 -23.23
N PHE A 393 -2.86 -2.56 -22.71
CA PHE A 393 -2.99 -1.45 -21.79
C PHE A 393 -3.17 -2.03 -20.39
N LEU A 394 -2.22 -1.77 -19.47
CA LEU A 394 -2.23 -2.37 -18.12
C LEU A 394 -2.93 -1.48 -17.10
N SER A 395 -2.85 -0.16 -17.29
CA SER A 395 -3.46 0.87 -16.46
C SER A 395 -3.97 2.01 -17.33
N VAL A 396 -4.81 2.85 -16.76
CA VAL A 396 -5.21 4.14 -17.34
C VAL A 396 -4.95 5.22 -16.30
N ASP A 397 -4.01 6.09 -16.60
CA ASP A 397 -3.55 7.15 -15.72
C ASP A 397 -4.33 8.42 -15.93
N ILE A 398 -4.54 9.18 -14.88
CA ILE A 398 -5.18 10.50 -14.92
C ILE A 398 -4.08 11.55 -14.71
N ASP A 399 -3.98 12.48 -15.67
CA ASP A 399 -3.01 13.57 -15.61
C ASP A 399 -3.62 14.86 -16.22
N ARG A 400 -2.86 15.92 -16.25
CA ARG A 400 -3.27 17.20 -16.80
C ARG A 400 -2.19 17.81 -17.68
N TYR A 401 -2.65 18.45 -18.78
CA TYR A 401 -1.78 19.09 -19.76
C TYR A 401 -2.28 20.50 -20.10
N ARG A 402 -1.37 21.40 -20.36
CA ARG A 402 -1.67 22.70 -20.97
C ARG A 402 -1.60 22.56 -22.50
N LEU A 403 -2.76 22.33 -23.10
CA LEU A 403 -2.93 22.16 -24.53
C LEU A 403 -3.41 23.46 -25.18
N GLU A 404 -3.53 23.50 -26.51
CA GLU A 404 -4.13 24.63 -27.21
C GLU A 404 -5.57 24.93 -26.75
N ALA A 405 -6.31 23.86 -26.39
CA ALA A 405 -7.66 23.95 -25.83
C ALA A 405 -7.70 24.44 -24.38
N GLY A 406 -6.57 24.76 -23.75
CA GLY A 406 -6.49 25.22 -22.37
C GLY A 406 -5.89 24.19 -21.40
N TYR A 407 -6.17 24.34 -20.09
CA TYR A 407 -5.75 23.40 -19.05
C TYR A 407 -6.72 22.23 -19.00
N ARG A 408 -6.28 21.06 -19.42
CA ARG A 408 -7.13 19.89 -19.66
C ARG A 408 -6.68 18.69 -18.84
N GLN A 409 -7.65 18.07 -18.20
CA GLN A 409 -7.49 16.76 -17.59
C GLN A 409 -7.65 15.69 -18.67
N VAL A 410 -6.76 14.72 -18.66
CA VAL A 410 -6.72 13.65 -19.64
C VAL A 410 -6.58 12.30 -18.95
N MET A 411 -6.97 11.28 -19.68
CA MET A 411 -6.69 9.88 -19.35
C MET A 411 -5.75 9.33 -20.41
N LEU A 412 -4.69 8.68 -19.99
CA LEU A 412 -3.68 8.13 -20.89
C LEU A 412 -3.25 6.74 -20.44
N SER A 413 -2.78 5.94 -21.40
CA SER A 413 -2.33 4.56 -21.15
C SER A 413 -1.18 4.20 -22.07
N ALA A 414 -0.15 3.56 -21.50
CA ALA A 414 0.97 3.02 -22.26
C ALA A 414 0.56 1.77 -23.03
N ARG A 415 0.94 1.68 -24.31
CA ARG A 415 0.77 0.43 -25.06
C ARG A 415 2.01 -0.44 -24.85
N GLU A 416 1.92 -1.31 -23.87
CA GLU A 416 3.00 -2.21 -23.51
C GLU A 416 2.97 -3.49 -24.35
N LEU A 417 4.12 -4.15 -24.42
CA LEU A 417 4.25 -5.42 -25.12
C LEU A 417 4.18 -6.58 -24.14
N GLU A 418 3.28 -7.52 -24.40
CA GLU A 418 3.11 -8.76 -23.63
C GLU A 418 3.42 -9.98 -24.50
N PRO A 419 4.70 -10.41 -24.57
CA PRO A 419 5.12 -11.48 -25.47
C PRO A 419 4.49 -12.85 -25.15
N SER A 420 4.00 -13.06 -23.96
CA SER A 420 3.27 -14.27 -23.55
C SER A 420 1.94 -14.45 -24.30
N MET A 421 1.40 -13.36 -24.87
CA MET A 421 0.18 -13.37 -25.69
C MET A 421 0.44 -13.71 -27.15
N LEU A 422 1.67 -13.90 -27.56
CA LEU A 422 1.99 -14.48 -28.86
C LEU A 422 1.41 -15.90 -28.97
N PRO A 423 0.99 -16.35 -30.16
CA PRO A 423 0.62 -17.75 -30.36
C PRO A 423 1.70 -18.71 -29.87
N ALA A 424 1.31 -19.84 -29.28
CA ALA A 424 2.25 -20.76 -28.64
C ALA A 424 3.43 -21.20 -29.53
N ASN A 425 3.18 -21.36 -30.81
CA ASN A 425 4.21 -21.68 -31.82
C ASN A 425 5.15 -20.50 -32.15
N ALA A 426 4.78 -19.29 -31.79
CA ALA A 426 5.59 -18.08 -31.95
C ALA A 426 6.34 -17.67 -30.67
N GLN A 427 6.09 -18.35 -29.54
CA GLN A 427 6.80 -18.10 -28.27
C GLN A 427 8.19 -18.77 -28.28
N THR A 428 8.99 -18.46 -29.27
CA THR A 428 10.37 -18.95 -29.36
C THR A 428 11.29 -18.05 -28.54
N TRP A 429 12.43 -18.58 -28.09
CA TRP A 429 13.41 -17.78 -27.35
C TRP A 429 13.82 -16.50 -28.10
N VAL A 430 14.02 -16.60 -29.42
CA VAL A 430 14.37 -15.44 -30.27
C VAL A 430 13.28 -14.37 -30.24
N ASN A 431 12.03 -14.80 -30.35
CA ASN A 431 10.91 -13.86 -30.29
C ASN A 431 10.76 -13.20 -28.92
N LEU A 432 10.86 -13.99 -27.86
CA LEU A 432 10.68 -13.49 -26.49
C LEU A 432 11.80 -12.58 -26.01
N HIS A 433 13.05 -12.81 -26.48
CA HIS A 433 14.21 -12.11 -25.92
C HIS A 433 14.97 -11.19 -26.88
N LEU A 434 14.78 -11.33 -28.21
CA LEU A 434 15.52 -10.57 -29.20
C LEU A 434 14.63 -9.74 -30.13
N LEU A 435 13.43 -10.23 -30.45
CA LEU A 435 12.57 -9.62 -31.47
C LEU A 435 11.50 -8.72 -30.83
N PHE A 436 10.66 -9.26 -29.95
CA PHE A 436 9.60 -8.52 -29.28
C PHE A 436 10.13 -7.96 -27.95
N THR A 437 10.87 -6.86 -28.01
CA THR A 437 11.64 -6.31 -26.88
C THR A 437 10.97 -5.13 -26.19
N HIS A 438 10.03 -4.42 -26.83
CA HIS A 438 9.48 -3.16 -26.35
C HIS A 438 8.04 -2.94 -26.84
N GLY A 439 7.27 -2.19 -26.05
CA GLY A 439 5.98 -1.63 -26.43
C GLY A 439 6.14 -0.38 -27.28
N ASN A 440 5.04 0.11 -27.87
CA ASN A 440 5.08 1.28 -28.73
C ASN A 440 3.84 2.17 -28.55
N GLY A 441 4.10 3.38 -28.11
CA GLY A 441 3.13 4.45 -28.08
C GLY A 441 2.30 4.53 -26.80
N VAL A 442 1.47 5.54 -26.81
CA VAL A 442 0.54 5.91 -25.75
C VAL A 442 -0.76 6.34 -26.40
N VAL A 443 -1.86 6.02 -25.75
CA VAL A 443 -3.19 6.53 -26.08
C VAL A 443 -3.57 7.58 -25.07
N MET A 444 -4.18 8.69 -25.50
CA MET A 444 -4.63 9.77 -24.64
C MET A 444 -6.01 10.27 -25.07
N SER A 445 -6.91 10.39 -24.11
CA SER A 445 -8.27 10.90 -24.31
C SER A 445 -8.58 12.03 -23.33
N PRO A 446 -9.32 13.08 -23.73
CA PRO A 446 -9.91 14.04 -22.79
C PRO A 446 -10.93 13.33 -21.90
N VAL A 447 -11.05 13.79 -20.65
CA VAL A 447 -11.96 13.16 -19.67
C VAL A 447 -13.45 13.40 -19.96
N THR A 448 -13.79 14.45 -20.74
CA THR A 448 -15.17 14.94 -20.89
C THR A 448 -15.77 14.62 -22.26
N GLU A 449 -14.94 14.36 -23.28
CA GLU A 449 -15.39 14.31 -24.66
C GLU A 449 -15.73 12.89 -25.10
N LYS A 450 -16.75 12.81 -25.97
CA LYS A 450 -17.12 11.57 -26.66
C LYS A 450 -17.47 11.84 -28.13
N SER A 451 -17.32 10.82 -28.98
CA SER A 451 -17.80 10.84 -30.35
C SER A 451 -19.33 10.77 -30.40
N THR A 452 -19.90 10.96 -31.59
CA THR A 452 -21.35 10.79 -31.84
C THR A 452 -21.85 9.38 -31.53
N GLU A 453 -20.97 8.38 -31.61
CA GLU A 453 -21.28 6.98 -31.33
C GLU A 453 -21.17 6.64 -29.82
N GLY A 454 -20.70 7.58 -28.98
CA GLY A 454 -20.49 7.36 -27.55
C GLY A 454 -19.14 6.76 -27.18
N LEU A 455 -18.18 6.76 -28.11
CA LEU A 455 -16.80 6.33 -27.90
C LEU A 455 -15.92 7.51 -27.43
N PRO A 456 -14.79 7.28 -26.77
CA PRO A 456 -13.89 8.37 -26.38
C PRO A 456 -13.31 9.09 -27.58
N SER A 457 -13.16 10.39 -27.49
CA SER A 457 -12.31 11.17 -28.39
C SER A 457 -10.84 10.92 -28.03
N PHE A 458 -9.94 11.03 -29.03
CA PHE A 458 -8.53 10.77 -28.80
C PHE A 458 -7.70 12.03 -29.08
N TYR A 459 -6.84 12.40 -28.13
CA TYR A 459 -5.76 13.36 -28.35
C TYR A 459 -4.50 12.69 -28.90
N LEU A 460 -4.28 11.42 -28.53
CA LEU A 460 -3.24 10.55 -29.11
C LEU A 460 -3.83 9.18 -29.40
N GLN A 461 -3.58 8.64 -30.58
CA GLN A 461 -4.05 7.31 -31.01
C GLN A 461 -3.08 6.68 -32.03
N ASP A 462 -3.33 5.44 -32.40
CA ASP A 462 -2.65 4.66 -33.43
C ASP A 462 -1.20 4.23 -33.13
N ILE A 463 -0.55 3.53 -34.05
CA ILE A 463 0.87 3.13 -34.00
C ILE A 463 1.51 3.45 -35.35
N PRO A 464 2.54 4.30 -35.39
CA PRO A 464 3.04 5.14 -34.31
C PRO A 464 2.01 6.20 -33.86
N PRO A 465 2.13 6.74 -32.64
CA PRO A 465 1.14 7.69 -32.11
C PRO A 465 0.96 8.92 -32.99
N VAL A 466 -0.30 9.23 -33.31
CA VAL A 466 -0.70 10.44 -34.03
C VAL A 466 -1.38 11.40 -33.09
N ALA A 467 -0.96 12.66 -33.07
CA ALA A 467 -1.54 13.69 -32.21
C ALA A 467 -2.71 14.41 -32.91
N HIS A 468 -3.84 14.49 -32.21
CA HIS A 468 -5.05 15.24 -32.58
C HIS A 468 -5.37 16.28 -31.50
N GLY A 469 -4.47 17.27 -31.30
CA GLY A 469 -4.55 18.24 -30.20
C GLY A 469 -3.80 17.85 -28.92
N GLY A 470 -3.23 16.66 -28.84
CA GLY A 470 -2.36 16.23 -27.77
C GLY A 470 -0.88 16.61 -27.97
N PRO A 471 -0.01 16.29 -27.00
CA PRO A 471 1.42 16.55 -27.12
C PRO A 471 2.07 15.65 -28.19
N ALA A 472 3.03 16.19 -28.95
CA ALA A 472 3.75 15.40 -29.96
C ALA A 472 4.68 14.37 -29.30
N ILE A 473 4.66 13.14 -29.80
CA ILE A 473 5.56 12.07 -29.37
C ILE A 473 6.73 11.95 -30.37
N ARG A 474 7.95 12.00 -29.86
CA ARG A 474 9.18 11.83 -30.65
C ARG A 474 9.81 10.46 -30.46
N GLU A 475 9.73 9.91 -29.25
CA GLU A 475 10.22 8.58 -28.92
C GLU A 475 9.09 7.78 -28.25
N PRO A 476 8.37 6.96 -29.04
CA PRO A 476 7.19 6.23 -28.54
C PRO A 476 7.52 4.86 -27.94
N ARG A 477 8.78 4.39 -27.99
CA ARG A 477 9.14 3.03 -27.59
C ARG A 477 9.27 2.92 -26.07
N LEU A 478 8.70 1.84 -25.54
CA LEU A 478 8.69 1.52 -24.08
C LEU A 478 9.45 0.22 -23.85
N TYR A 479 10.69 0.31 -23.44
CA TYR A 479 11.49 -0.84 -22.99
C TYR A 479 11.27 -1.16 -21.53
N PHE A 480 10.83 -0.17 -20.76
CA PHE A 480 10.54 -0.24 -19.32
C PHE A 480 9.11 0.21 -19.07
N GLY A 481 8.34 -0.61 -18.35
CA GLY A 481 6.93 -0.38 -18.07
C GLY A 481 6.44 -1.15 -16.84
N GLU A 482 5.13 -1.21 -16.68
CA GLU A 482 4.49 -1.92 -15.58
C GLU A 482 4.52 -3.44 -15.78
N GLY A 483 4.44 -3.91 -17.03
CA GLY A 483 4.39 -5.33 -17.40
C GLY A 483 5.72 -5.98 -17.78
N GLY A 484 6.81 -5.24 -17.78
CA GLY A 484 8.10 -5.66 -18.33
C GLY A 484 8.79 -6.81 -17.59
N GLU A 485 8.30 -8.04 -17.73
CA GLU A 485 8.90 -9.22 -17.10
C GLU A 485 10.16 -9.74 -17.82
N GLY A 486 11.05 -10.37 -17.04
CA GLY A 486 12.24 -11.04 -17.55
C GLY A 486 13.30 -10.10 -18.12
N TYR A 487 14.15 -10.67 -18.98
CA TYR A 487 15.23 -9.94 -19.66
C TYR A 487 14.98 -9.89 -21.17
N VAL A 488 15.53 -8.86 -21.82
CA VAL A 488 15.65 -8.80 -23.28
C VAL A 488 17.07 -8.42 -23.67
N ILE A 489 17.50 -8.87 -24.84
CA ILE A 489 18.80 -8.59 -25.42
C ILE A 489 18.62 -7.67 -26.59
N VAL A 490 19.23 -6.50 -26.53
CA VAL A 490 19.17 -5.45 -27.54
C VAL A 490 20.53 -5.23 -28.19
N LYS A 491 20.59 -4.48 -29.29
CA LYS A 491 21.80 -4.24 -30.09
C LYS A 491 22.45 -5.54 -30.62
N GLY A 492 21.63 -6.57 -30.86
CA GLY A 492 22.05 -7.81 -31.48
C GLY A 492 22.19 -7.72 -32.99
N SER A 493 22.45 -8.88 -33.63
CA SER A 493 22.44 -8.97 -35.11
C SER A 493 21.02 -8.89 -35.67
N VAL A 494 20.01 -9.37 -34.92
CA VAL A 494 18.59 -9.29 -35.25
C VAL A 494 18.09 -7.86 -34.99
N ALA A 495 17.31 -7.32 -35.93
CA ALA A 495 16.57 -6.07 -35.70
C ALA A 495 15.32 -6.34 -34.90
N GLU A 496 15.03 -5.46 -33.94
CA GLU A 496 13.89 -5.56 -33.02
C GLU A 496 12.60 -5.19 -33.74
N PHE A 497 11.52 -5.87 -33.46
CA PHE A 497 10.20 -5.52 -33.98
C PHE A 497 9.74 -4.21 -33.32
N ASP A 498 9.36 -3.22 -34.15
CA ASP A 498 8.93 -1.91 -33.66
C ASP A 498 7.39 -1.81 -33.67
N TYR A 499 6.76 -1.94 -34.82
CA TYR A 499 5.29 -1.94 -34.96
C TYR A 499 4.83 -2.56 -36.28
N PRO A 500 3.56 -3.03 -36.38
CA PRO A 500 2.99 -3.52 -37.63
C PRO A 500 2.57 -2.36 -38.54
N LYS A 501 2.86 -2.47 -39.85
CA LYS A 501 2.45 -1.49 -40.86
C LYS A 501 1.77 -2.18 -42.01
N GLY A 502 0.43 -2.23 -41.98
CA GLY A 502 -0.35 -2.94 -42.98
C GLY A 502 -0.08 -4.45 -42.98
N LYS A 503 0.49 -4.98 -44.07
CA LYS A 503 0.92 -6.39 -44.17
C LYS A 503 2.36 -6.62 -43.75
N ASP A 504 3.14 -5.55 -43.61
CA ASP A 504 4.56 -5.58 -43.27
C ASP A 504 4.80 -5.22 -41.84
N ASN A 505 6.02 -5.39 -41.37
CA ASN A 505 6.47 -5.00 -40.05
C ASN A 505 7.60 -3.96 -40.15
N VAL A 506 7.61 -3.00 -39.25
CA VAL A 506 8.72 -2.06 -39.09
C VAL A 506 9.66 -2.61 -38.02
N TYR A 507 10.96 -2.48 -38.25
CA TYR A 507 12.00 -2.94 -37.36
C TYR A 507 12.91 -1.79 -36.97
N THR A 508 13.46 -1.89 -35.77
CA THR A 508 14.33 -0.87 -35.19
C THR A 508 15.56 -1.52 -34.54
N LYS A 509 16.45 -0.70 -34.00
CA LYS A 509 17.52 -1.11 -33.09
C LYS A 509 17.58 -0.14 -31.92
N TYR A 510 17.65 -0.69 -30.74
CA TYR A 510 17.79 0.11 -29.52
C TYR A 510 19.01 1.03 -29.61
N SER A 511 18.84 2.33 -29.44
CA SER A 511 19.90 3.34 -29.46
C SER A 511 20.25 3.84 -28.06
N GLY A 512 19.48 3.43 -27.04
CA GLY A 512 19.65 3.87 -25.65
C GLY A 512 20.98 3.45 -25.01
N SER A 513 21.20 3.95 -23.81
CA SER A 513 22.45 3.77 -23.05
C SER A 513 22.39 2.66 -22.01
N ASP A 514 21.18 2.22 -21.59
CA ASP A 514 21.01 1.20 -20.53
C ASP A 514 21.43 -0.21 -21.00
N GLY A 515 21.41 -1.10 -20.03
CA GLY A 515 21.74 -2.51 -20.20
C GLY A 515 23.22 -2.84 -19.94
N ILE A 516 23.45 -4.09 -19.63
CA ILE A 516 24.76 -4.63 -19.35
C ILE A 516 25.34 -5.21 -20.64
N ALA A 517 26.56 -4.81 -21.04
CA ALA A 517 27.22 -5.37 -22.21
C ALA A 517 27.51 -6.87 -22.00
N ILE A 518 27.05 -7.70 -22.94
CA ILE A 518 27.23 -9.18 -22.91
C ILE A 518 28.09 -9.72 -24.06
N GLY A 519 28.85 -8.86 -24.71
CA GLY A 519 29.66 -9.24 -25.87
C GLY A 519 30.79 -10.28 -25.60
N SER A 520 31.23 -10.44 -24.35
CA SER A 520 32.26 -11.42 -24.02
C SER A 520 31.71 -12.77 -23.60
N THR A 521 32.36 -13.87 -23.96
CA THR A 521 31.96 -15.23 -23.56
C THR A 521 31.82 -15.38 -22.05
N ALA A 522 32.73 -14.78 -21.26
CA ALA A 522 32.67 -14.81 -19.79
C ALA A 522 31.34 -14.20 -19.26
N ARG A 523 30.91 -13.06 -19.79
CA ARG A 523 29.64 -12.44 -19.41
C ARG A 523 28.44 -13.25 -19.90
N ARG A 524 28.47 -13.79 -21.13
CA ARG A 524 27.42 -14.69 -21.62
C ARG A 524 27.27 -15.91 -20.71
N SER A 525 28.37 -16.54 -20.30
CA SER A 525 28.34 -17.68 -19.36
C SER A 525 27.75 -17.28 -18.01
N LEU A 526 28.09 -16.09 -17.50
CA LEU A 526 27.57 -15.55 -16.24
C LEU A 526 26.04 -15.39 -16.30
N PHE A 527 25.51 -14.78 -17.37
CA PHE A 527 24.07 -14.58 -17.54
C PHE A 527 23.33 -15.86 -17.90
N ALA A 528 23.93 -16.77 -18.68
CA ALA A 528 23.38 -18.08 -18.96
C ALA A 528 23.19 -18.89 -17.66
N TRP A 529 24.16 -18.81 -16.75
CA TRP A 529 24.05 -19.41 -15.42
C TRP A 529 23.02 -18.74 -14.54
N GLN A 530 22.98 -17.40 -14.54
CA GLN A 530 22.06 -16.63 -13.69
C GLN A 530 20.59 -16.86 -14.02
N PHE A 531 20.28 -16.99 -15.33
CA PHE A 531 18.90 -17.15 -15.82
C PHE A 531 18.54 -18.61 -16.15
N ASP A 532 19.46 -19.56 -15.91
CA ASP A 532 19.33 -20.97 -16.31
C ASP A 532 18.97 -21.12 -17.81
N ASP A 533 19.57 -20.24 -18.63
CA ASP A 533 19.26 -20.14 -20.06
C ASP A 533 20.53 -20.27 -20.92
N PRO A 534 20.84 -21.47 -21.42
CA PRO A 534 22.01 -21.72 -22.23
C PRO A 534 21.96 -21.04 -23.60
N ASN A 535 20.79 -20.58 -24.07
CA ASN A 535 20.66 -19.90 -25.36
C ASN A 535 21.47 -18.60 -25.39
N ILE A 536 21.61 -17.88 -24.27
CA ILE A 536 22.44 -16.68 -24.16
C ILE A 536 23.90 -16.95 -24.55
N LEU A 537 24.39 -18.14 -24.22
CA LEU A 537 25.78 -18.54 -24.52
C LEU A 537 25.93 -19.07 -25.95
N LEU A 538 24.94 -19.88 -26.40
CA LEU A 538 25.06 -20.68 -27.61
C LEU A 538 24.63 -19.95 -28.89
N THR A 539 23.87 -18.85 -28.77
CA THR A 539 23.33 -18.11 -29.93
C THR A 539 24.40 -17.25 -30.64
N ASP A 540 24.34 -17.23 -31.97
CA ASP A 540 25.13 -16.31 -32.80
C ASP A 540 24.49 -14.91 -32.96
N TYR A 541 23.25 -14.73 -32.46
CA TYR A 541 22.56 -13.43 -32.53
C TYR A 541 23.11 -12.39 -31.56
N VAL A 542 23.82 -12.82 -30.51
CA VAL A 542 24.50 -11.94 -29.58
C VAL A 542 25.86 -11.53 -30.12
N THR A 543 26.06 -10.24 -30.32
CA THR A 543 27.28 -9.63 -30.88
C THR A 543 28.13 -8.99 -29.78
N SER A 544 29.29 -8.44 -30.14
CA SER A 544 30.16 -7.68 -29.22
C SER A 544 29.49 -6.42 -28.66
N THR A 545 28.50 -5.86 -29.37
CA THR A 545 27.76 -4.64 -28.97
C THR A 545 26.49 -4.95 -28.22
N SER A 546 26.08 -6.22 -28.13
CA SER A 546 24.82 -6.61 -27.49
C SER A 546 24.79 -6.29 -26.01
N ARG A 547 23.62 -5.85 -25.55
CA ARG A 547 23.36 -5.51 -24.15
C ARG A 547 22.11 -6.26 -23.67
N ILE A 548 22.10 -6.67 -22.43
CA ILE A 548 20.95 -7.27 -21.74
C ILE A 548 20.29 -6.22 -20.86
N LEU A 549 19.00 -6.02 -21.02
CA LEU A 549 18.18 -5.16 -20.19
C LEU A 549 17.53 -6.00 -19.09
N LEU A 550 17.68 -5.56 -17.85
CA LEU A 550 17.18 -6.21 -16.64
C LEU A 550 16.24 -5.29 -15.86
N HIS A 551 15.44 -5.88 -14.98
CA HIS A 551 14.49 -5.14 -14.15
C HIS A 551 13.68 -4.14 -15.00
N ARG A 552 12.99 -4.68 -15.99
CA ARG A 552 12.20 -3.90 -16.94
C ARG A 552 10.89 -3.43 -16.34
N ASN A 553 10.33 -4.19 -15.38
CA ASN A 553 9.24 -3.70 -14.54
C ASN A 553 9.75 -2.52 -13.69
N ILE A 554 9.06 -1.38 -13.79
CA ILE A 554 9.49 -0.13 -13.19
C ILE A 554 9.46 -0.16 -11.66
N GLN A 555 8.46 -0.81 -11.06
CA GLN A 555 8.37 -0.94 -9.61
C GLN A 555 9.46 -1.86 -9.05
N ASP A 556 9.72 -2.99 -9.70
CA ASP A 556 10.79 -3.91 -9.29
C ASP A 556 12.16 -3.27 -9.44
N ARG A 557 12.33 -2.45 -10.49
CA ARG A 557 13.54 -1.65 -10.70
C ARG A 557 13.79 -0.69 -9.54
N VAL A 558 12.77 0.05 -9.12
CA VAL A 558 12.86 0.99 -8.00
C VAL A 558 13.08 0.25 -6.68
N ARG A 559 12.34 -0.85 -6.41
CA ARG A 559 12.50 -1.68 -5.20
C ARG A 559 13.91 -2.28 -5.10
N THR A 560 14.50 -2.66 -6.23
CA THR A 560 15.88 -3.20 -6.25
C THR A 560 16.90 -2.12 -5.89
N ILE A 561 16.73 -0.88 -6.38
CA ILE A 561 17.63 0.24 -6.08
C ILE A 561 17.46 0.73 -4.63
N ALA A 562 16.22 0.91 -4.20
CA ALA A 562 15.86 1.49 -2.91
C ALA A 562 14.85 0.63 -2.13
N PRO A 563 15.25 -0.58 -1.66
CA PRO A 563 14.34 -1.53 -0.99
C PRO A 563 13.81 -1.04 0.35
N PHE A 564 14.31 0.08 0.83
CA PHE A 564 13.92 0.72 2.09
C PHE A 564 12.80 1.75 1.92
N LEU A 565 12.34 2.01 0.69
CA LEU A 565 11.18 2.84 0.39
C LEU A 565 9.95 1.96 0.14
N THR A 566 8.80 2.39 0.63
CA THR A 566 7.50 1.80 0.31
C THR A 566 6.94 2.53 -0.91
N LEU A 567 6.56 1.81 -1.96
CA LEU A 567 6.03 2.41 -3.18
C LEU A 567 4.52 2.57 -3.10
N ASP A 568 4.02 3.66 -3.69
CA ASP A 568 2.60 3.79 -4.03
C ASP A 568 2.19 2.68 -5.01
N ARG A 569 0.94 2.25 -4.96
CA ARG A 569 0.45 1.18 -5.84
C ARG A 569 0.32 1.61 -7.28
N ASP A 570 0.18 2.91 -7.53
CA ASP A 570 -0.17 3.48 -8.81
C ASP A 570 0.99 4.33 -9.40
N PRO A 571 1.95 3.71 -10.12
CA PRO A 571 2.86 4.46 -10.98
C PRO A 571 2.06 5.05 -12.15
N TYR A 572 2.43 6.21 -12.64
CA TYR A 572 1.71 6.86 -13.73
C TYR A 572 2.62 7.35 -14.85
N LEU A 573 2.10 7.25 -16.07
CA LEU A 573 2.80 7.67 -17.28
C LEU A 573 2.69 9.19 -17.48
N VAL A 574 3.79 9.80 -17.90
CA VAL A 574 3.88 11.23 -18.23
C VAL A 574 4.57 11.42 -19.58
N ILE A 575 4.03 12.33 -20.38
CA ILE A 575 4.65 12.76 -21.65
C ILE A 575 5.36 14.09 -21.39
N SER A 576 6.69 14.05 -21.49
CA SER A 576 7.51 15.26 -21.33
C SER A 576 8.46 15.40 -22.52
N ASN A 577 8.44 16.56 -23.17
CA ASN A 577 9.30 16.88 -24.31
C ASN A 577 9.30 15.84 -25.45
N GLY A 578 8.15 15.19 -25.67
CA GLY A 578 7.97 14.14 -26.67
C GLY A 578 8.53 12.78 -26.30
N ARG A 579 8.90 12.55 -25.04
CA ARG A 579 9.34 11.27 -24.48
C ARG A 579 8.39 10.80 -23.39
N LEU A 580 8.44 9.50 -23.11
CA LEU A 580 7.60 8.85 -22.11
C LEU A 580 8.39 8.63 -20.83
N PHE A 581 7.82 9.01 -19.72
CA PHE A 581 8.38 8.83 -18.38
C PHE A 581 7.34 8.20 -17.46
N TRP A 582 7.77 7.33 -16.58
CA TRP A 582 6.98 6.88 -15.47
C TRP A 582 7.30 7.70 -14.23
N MET A 583 6.29 8.08 -13.50
CA MET A 583 6.42 8.69 -12.19
C MET A 583 5.88 7.72 -11.13
N GLN A 584 6.66 7.50 -10.09
CA GLN A 584 6.34 6.61 -8.98
C GLN A 584 6.50 7.36 -7.67
N ASP A 585 5.45 7.41 -6.89
CA ASP A 585 5.52 7.91 -5.53
C ASP A 585 6.15 6.89 -4.59
N ALA A 586 6.99 7.37 -3.67
CA ALA A 586 7.67 6.51 -2.72
C ALA A 586 7.65 7.12 -1.31
N TYR A 587 7.31 6.27 -0.36
CA TYR A 587 7.07 6.63 1.02
C TYR A 587 8.22 6.21 1.93
N THR A 588 8.49 7.05 2.92
CA THR A 588 9.17 6.65 4.15
C THR A 588 8.12 6.26 5.17
N THR A 589 8.29 5.09 5.78
CA THR A 589 7.34 4.51 6.72
C THR A 589 8.03 4.03 7.99
N SER A 590 7.30 3.99 9.10
CA SER A 590 7.75 3.40 10.35
C SER A 590 6.55 2.90 11.16
N ARG A 591 6.80 1.89 12.01
CA ARG A 591 5.87 1.44 13.07
C ARG A 591 6.30 1.95 14.45
N TRP A 592 7.27 2.82 14.50
CA TRP A 592 7.93 3.27 15.73
C TRP A 592 7.66 4.74 16.05
N PHE A 593 6.51 5.29 15.65
CA PHE A 593 6.11 6.63 16.08
C PHE A 593 5.29 6.51 17.37
N PRO A 594 5.74 7.13 18.50
CA PRO A 594 5.08 6.94 19.79
C PRO A 594 3.65 7.50 19.78
N TYR A 595 2.72 6.85 20.46
CA TYR A 595 1.31 7.21 20.57
C TYR A 595 0.51 7.24 19.26
N ALA A 596 1.12 7.00 18.11
CA ALA A 596 0.41 7.11 16.83
C ALA A 596 -0.38 5.85 16.52
N GLN A 597 -1.64 6.05 16.08
CA GLN A 597 -2.53 4.99 15.64
C GLN A 597 -1.94 4.29 14.40
N PRO A 598 -1.83 2.97 14.34
CA PRO A 598 -1.56 2.24 13.11
C PRO A 598 -2.65 2.52 12.06
N GLY A 599 -2.27 2.83 10.83
CA GLY A 599 -3.20 3.25 9.78
C GLY A 599 -3.14 2.46 8.49
N PHE A 600 -2.08 1.66 8.28
CA PHE A 600 -1.89 0.91 7.03
C PHE A 600 -0.82 -0.18 7.17
N GLY A 601 -0.88 -1.22 6.29
CA GLY A 601 0.14 -2.26 6.17
C GLY A 601 0.62 -2.81 7.51
N ASP A 602 1.70 -3.55 7.56
CA ASP A 602 2.29 -4.23 8.73
C ASP A 602 2.45 -3.35 10.00
N ASP A 603 1.33 -2.86 10.56
CA ASP A 603 1.24 -1.99 11.75
C ASP A 603 2.01 -0.66 11.62
N ALA A 604 2.22 -0.16 10.42
CA ALA A 604 2.87 1.12 10.21
C ALA A 604 2.00 2.28 10.76
N ASN A 605 2.65 3.17 11.52
CA ASN A 605 2.01 4.30 12.19
C ASN A 605 2.66 5.65 11.87
N TYR A 606 3.50 5.69 10.85
CA TYR A 606 4.13 6.90 10.30
C TYR A 606 4.31 6.74 8.79
N ILE A 607 3.94 7.77 8.03
CA ILE A 607 4.12 7.81 6.58
C ILE A 607 4.38 9.24 6.10
N ARG A 608 5.30 9.37 5.13
CA ARG A 608 5.52 10.61 4.36
C ARG A 608 5.75 10.26 2.90
N ASN A 609 5.17 11.04 2.00
CA ASN A 609 5.56 11.02 0.59
C ASN A 609 6.89 11.76 0.41
N ALA A 610 7.96 11.08 0.81
CA ALA A 610 9.27 11.69 0.91
C ALA A 610 10.03 11.75 -0.42
N VAL A 611 9.66 10.93 -1.41
CA VAL A 611 10.39 10.79 -2.66
C VAL A 611 9.46 10.68 -3.86
N LYS A 612 9.76 11.41 -4.92
CA LYS A 612 9.21 11.23 -6.26
C LYS A 612 10.26 10.56 -7.14
N VAL A 613 9.91 9.42 -7.70
CA VAL A 613 10.81 8.67 -8.59
C VAL A 613 10.38 8.89 -10.03
N VAL A 614 11.32 9.19 -10.90
CA VAL A 614 11.10 9.35 -12.34
C VAL A 614 11.91 8.31 -13.09
N ILE A 615 11.26 7.55 -13.97
CA ILE A 615 11.87 6.49 -14.76
C ILE A 615 11.66 6.80 -16.24
N ASP A 616 12.74 6.88 -17.02
CA ASP A 616 12.66 7.03 -18.49
C ASP A 616 12.19 5.70 -19.10
N ALA A 617 11.03 5.68 -19.76
CA ALA A 617 10.43 4.49 -20.32
C ALA A 617 11.26 3.86 -21.47
N TYR A 618 12.13 4.63 -22.13
CA TYR A 618 13.02 4.15 -23.18
C TYR A 618 14.37 3.66 -22.64
N ASN A 619 15.04 4.48 -21.80
CA ASN A 619 16.38 4.20 -21.28
C ASN A 619 16.40 3.48 -19.93
N GLY A 620 15.29 3.42 -19.20
CA GLY A 620 15.23 2.86 -17.84
C GLY A 620 16.04 3.64 -16.80
N THR A 621 16.49 4.85 -17.10
CA THR A 621 17.19 5.70 -16.13
C THR A 621 16.25 6.10 -15.02
N VAL A 622 16.66 5.92 -13.77
CA VAL A 622 15.84 6.22 -12.58
C VAL A 622 16.42 7.43 -11.86
N TYR A 623 15.59 8.33 -11.43
CA TYR A 623 15.95 9.49 -10.60
C TYR A 623 15.06 9.55 -9.36
N PHE A 624 15.67 9.75 -8.20
CA PHE A 624 14.97 9.89 -6.91
C PHE A 624 15.02 11.35 -6.47
N TYR A 625 13.87 12.02 -6.42
CA TYR A 625 13.74 13.41 -6.02
C TYR A 625 13.08 13.50 -4.65
N VAL A 626 13.75 14.17 -3.69
CA VAL A 626 13.19 14.37 -2.34
C VAL A 626 12.09 15.41 -2.40
N SER A 627 10.87 15.01 -2.08
CA SER A 627 9.66 15.85 -2.03
C SER A 627 9.40 16.44 -0.65
N ASP A 628 9.75 15.73 0.43
CA ASP A 628 9.69 16.23 1.81
C ASP A 628 11.10 16.28 2.43
N PRO A 629 11.82 17.40 2.31
CA PRO A 629 13.16 17.51 2.86
C PRO A 629 13.20 17.61 4.40
N ASN A 630 12.05 17.74 5.06
CA ASN A 630 11.96 17.81 6.52
C ASN A 630 11.78 16.44 7.17
N ASP A 631 11.41 15.41 6.42
CA ASP A 631 11.28 14.06 6.95
C ASP A 631 12.62 13.51 7.47
N PRO A 632 12.73 13.12 8.76
CA PRO A 632 13.99 12.65 9.34
C PRO A 632 14.45 11.30 8.76
N ILE A 633 13.51 10.48 8.27
CA ILE A 633 13.85 9.18 7.70
C ILE A 633 14.55 9.38 6.36
N ILE A 634 14.01 10.22 5.46
CA ILE A 634 14.68 10.49 4.18
C ILE A 634 16.01 11.21 4.38
N ARG A 635 16.10 12.13 5.34
CA ARG A 635 17.37 12.82 5.68
C ARG A 635 18.43 11.82 6.17
N THR A 636 18.02 10.80 6.90
CA THR A 636 18.91 9.69 7.31
C THR A 636 19.37 8.90 6.10
N TYR A 637 18.47 8.55 5.17
CA TYR A 637 18.86 7.86 3.93
C TYR A 637 19.73 8.70 3.00
N GLN A 638 19.53 10.01 2.95
CA GLN A 638 20.43 10.91 2.23
C GLN A 638 21.87 10.88 2.78
N ARG A 639 22.04 10.69 4.10
CA ARG A 639 23.37 10.51 4.71
C ARG A 639 23.98 9.14 4.40
N ILE A 640 23.15 8.10 4.35
CA ILE A 640 23.59 6.73 4.03
C ILE A 640 23.96 6.61 2.54
N PHE A 641 23.15 7.21 1.66
CA PHE A 641 23.27 7.14 0.20
C PHE A 641 23.34 8.53 -0.43
N PRO A 642 24.45 9.27 -0.29
CA PRO A 642 24.54 10.67 -0.73
C PRO A 642 24.34 10.88 -2.24
N SER A 643 24.66 9.87 -3.06
CA SER A 643 24.55 9.94 -4.52
C SER A 643 23.19 9.52 -5.08
N LEU A 644 22.30 8.99 -4.25
CA LEU A 644 21.01 8.44 -4.71
C LEU A 644 19.97 9.54 -4.91
N PHE A 645 19.88 10.48 -3.99
CA PHE A 645 18.80 11.44 -3.92
C PHE A 645 19.20 12.81 -4.50
N LYS A 646 18.27 13.40 -5.24
CA LYS A 646 18.34 14.78 -5.75
C LYS A 646 17.28 15.65 -5.07
N SER A 647 17.48 16.95 -5.02
CA SER A 647 16.45 17.89 -4.61
C SER A 647 15.31 17.90 -5.64
N LEU A 648 14.08 18.08 -5.19
CA LEU A 648 12.90 18.25 -6.08
C LEU A 648 13.09 19.39 -7.07
N ALA A 649 13.75 20.47 -6.67
CA ALA A 649 14.07 21.60 -7.55
C ALA A 649 15.00 21.24 -8.72
N ALA A 650 15.71 20.11 -8.64
CA ALA A 650 16.54 19.62 -9.74
C ALA A 650 15.75 18.79 -10.78
N MET A 651 14.48 18.53 -10.54
CA MET A 651 13.60 17.86 -11.51
C MET A 651 13.33 18.85 -12.68
N PRO A 652 13.33 18.38 -13.94
CA PRO A 652 12.93 19.20 -15.07
C PRO A 652 11.58 19.88 -14.84
N ALA A 653 11.47 21.17 -15.15
CA ALA A 653 10.27 21.98 -14.87
C ALA A 653 9.00 21.41 -15.53
N ASP A 654 9.15 20.81 -16.69
CA ASP A 654 8.05 20.14 -17.38
C ASP A 654 7.52 18.93 -16.57
N LEU A 655 8.40 18.07 -16.07
CA LEU A 655 8.01 16.95 -15.20
C LEU A 655 7.44 17.41 -13.85
N GLN A 656 7.91 18.55 -13.31
CA GLN A 656 7.34 19.11 -12.08
C GLN A 656 5.86 19.45 -12.21
N GLN A 657 5.38 19.82 -13.41
CA GLN A 657 3.98 20.14 -13.65
C GLN A 657 3.05 18.92 -13.59
N HIS A 658 3.63 17.71 -13.66
CA HIS A 658 2.91 16.44 -13.61
C HIS A 658 2.94 15.75 -12.23
N ILE A 659 3.61 16.35 -11.23
CA ILE A 659 3.58 15.85 -9.86
C ILE A 659 2.16 15.90 -9.33
N ARG A 660 1.65 14.78 -8.80
CA ARG A 660 0.33 14.70 -8.17
C ARG A 660 0.44 14.26 -6.71
N TYR A 661 -0.58 14.58 -5.91
CA TYR A 661 -0.69 14.05 -4.56
C TYR A 661 -1.11 12.58 -4.65
N PRO A 662 -0.40 11.62 -4.01
CA PRO A 662 -0.66 10.20 -4.22
C PRO A 662 -1.96 9.75 -3.55
N GLU A 663 -2.71 8.90 -4.25
CA GLU A 663 -4.03 8.43 -3.79
C GLU A 663 -3.95 7.58 -2.53
N ASP A 664 -2.96 6.67 -2.44
CA ASP A 664 -2.79 5.81 -1.26
C ASP A 664 -2.56 6.61 0.01
N LEU A 665 -1.67 7.60 -0.03
CA LEU A 665 -1.44 8.47 1.12
C LEU A 665 -2.67 9.27 1.49
N PHE A 666 -3.36 9.84 0.49
CA PHE A 666 -4.57 10.62 0.72
C PHE A 666 -5.67 9.77 1.35
N GLN A 667 -5.84 8.54 0.87
CA GLN A 667 -6.83 7.60 1.41
C GLN A 667 -6.51 7.23 2.86
N ILE A 668 -5.24 6.97 3.19
CA ILE A 668 -4.79 6.69 4.57
C ILE A 668 -5.07 7.89 5.47
N GLN A 669 -4.72 9.09 5.02
CA GLN A 669 -4.97 10.32 5.76
C GLN A 669 -6.47 10.58 5.96
N ALA A 670 -7.27 10.41 4.92
CA ALA A 670 -8.72 10.54 5.00
C ALA A 670 -9.34 9.49 5.95
N GLN A 671 -8.86 8.25 5.90
CA GLN A 671 -9.31 7.19 6.80
C GLN A 671 -9.07 7.53 8.28
N LEU A 672 -7.92 8.07 8.60
CA LEU A 672 -7.61 8.51 9.98
C LEU A 672 -8.36 9.79 10.32
N TYR A 673 -8.46 10.75 9.40
CA TYR A 673 -9.11 12.03 9.64
C TYR A 673 -10.59 11.88 9.99
N ARG A 674 -11.24 10.78 9.60
CA ARG A 674 -12.61 10.43 9.99
C ARG A 674 -12.84 10.50 11.50
N ALA A 675 -11.85 10.16 12.32
CA ALA A 675 -11.90 10.26 13.77
C ALA A 675 -11.01 11.40 14.29
N TYR A 676 -9.83 11.57 13.70
CA TYR A 676 -8.80 12.48 14.19
C TYR A 676 -9.01 13.95 13.79
N HIS A 677 -10.13 14.31 13.15
CA HIS A 677 -10.55 15.71 13.05
C HIS A 677 -11.11 16.25 14.36
N MET A 678 -11.57 15.37 15.26
CA MET A 678 -12.07 15.75 16.59
C MET A 678 -10.88 16.12 17.49
N ASP A 679 -10.80 17.38 17.93
CA ASP A 679 -9.70 17.89 18.74
C ASP A 679 -9.93 17.66 20.25
N ALA A 680 -11.19 17.73 20.70
CA ALA A 680 -11.54 17.55 22.10
C ALA A 680 -11.55 16.06 22.46
N ALA A 681 -10.81 15.68 23.53
CA ALA A 681 -10.72 14.30 23.98
C ALA A 681 -12.07 13.67 24.33
N GLU A 682 -13.02 14.46 24.87
CA GLU A 682 -14.36 14.00 25.21
C GLU A 682 -15.17 13.64 23.95
N VAL A 683 -15.15 14.52 22.96
CA VAL A 683 -15.83 14.31 21.65
C VAL A 683 -15.23 13.11 20.94
N PHE A 684 -13.90 12.98 21.00
CA PHE A 684 -13.17 11.84 20.42
C PHE A 684 -13.51 10.52 21.12
N TYR A 685 -13.53 10.51 22.45
CA TYR A 685 -13.86 9.32 23.25
C TYR A 685 -15.28 8.83 22.99
N ASN A 686 -16.26 9.74 22.96
CA ASN A 686 -17.66 9.43 22.71
C ASN A 686 -17.95 9.16 21.23
N ARG A 687 -17.00 9.46 20.31
CA ARG A 687 -17.15 9.40 18.85
C ARG A 687 -18.38 10.17 18.36
N GLU A 688 -18.61 11.36 18.93
CA GLU A 688 -19.82 12.15 18.68
C GLU A 688 -19.92 12.66 17.25
N ASP A 689 -18.80 12.97 16.61
CA ASP A 689 -18.72 13.51 15.24
C ASP A 689 -17.90 12.58 14.34
N LEU A 690 -18.07 11.27 14.45
CA LEU A 690 -17.34 10.32 13.63
C LEU A 690 -17.80 10.41 12.17
N TRP A 691 -16.87 10.56 11.23
CA TRP A 691 -17.14 10.60 9.78
C TRP A 691 -16.93 9.24 9.13
N GLN A 692 -17.47 9.10 7.91
CA GLN A 692 -17.23 7.94 7.04
C GLN A 692 -17.20 8.37 5.58
N PHE A 693 -16.69 7.49 4.72
CA PHE A 693 -16.75 7.69 3.28
C PHE A 693 -18.17 7.48 2.79
N PRO A 694 -18.68 8.35 1.91
CA PRO A 694 -19.97 8.12 1.27
C PRO A 694 -19.94 6.82 0.46
N ARG A 695 -21.13 6.29 0.19
CA ARG A 695 -21.30 5.14 -0.70
C ARG A 695 -21.80 5.60 -2.07
N GLU A 696 -21.46 4.84 -3.09
CA GLU A 696 -21.92 5.05 -4.47
C GLU A 696 -22.33 3.72 -5.13
N LEU A 697 -23.09 3.78 -6.19
CA LEU A 697 -23.48 2.62 -6.99
C LEU A 697 -22.69 2.62 -8.30
N ILE A 698 -21.69 1.77 -8.42
CA ILE A 698 -20.85 1.65 -9.61
C ILE A 698 -20.89 0.25 -10.20
N GLY A 699 -20.59 0.13 -11.49
CA GLY A 699 -20.48 -1.13 -12.20
C GLY A 699 -21.77 -1.59 -12.88
N ILE A 700 -21.85 -2.89 -13.19
CA ILE A 700 -22.98 -3.47 -13.89
C ILE A 700 -24.23 -3.44 -13.00
N ASP A 701 -25.31 -2.83 -13.48
CA ASP A 701 -26.59 -2.78 -12.79
C ASP A 701 -27.23 -4.19 -12.77
N GLY A 702 -27.22 -4.81 -11.59
CA GLY A 702 -27.64 -6.21 -11.41
C GLY A 702 -29.15 -6.47 -11.39
N GLY A 703 -29.97 -5.50 -11.81
CA GLY A 703 -31.43 -5.67 -11.96
C GLY A 703 -32.14 -6.23 -10.73
N GLY A 704 -32.47 -5.40 -9.73
CA GLY A 704 -33.50 -5.72 -8.76
C GLY A 704 -33.08 -6.11 -7.33
N GLY A 705 -31.84 -5.98 -6.93
CA GLY A 705 -31.41 -6.10 -5.52
C GLY A 705 -30.89 -4.78 -4.98
N SER A 706 -31.24 -4.45 -3.73
CA SER A 706 -30.61 -3.31 -3.04
C SER A 706 -29.12 -3.59 -2.81
N SER A 707 -28.28 -3.09 -3.72
CA SER A 707 -26.83 -3.10 -3.49
C SER A 707 -26.51 -2.21 -2.29
N PRO A 708 -25.68 -2.67 -1.34
CA PRO A 708 -25.28 -1.84 -0.21
C PRO A 708 -24.41 -0.64 -0.61
N GLY A 709 -24.04 -0.52 -1.89
CA GLY A 709 -23.11 0.48 -2.40
C GLY A 709 -21.67 0.20 -1.99
N THR A 710 -20.72 0.72 -2.76
CA THR A 710 -19.29 0.69 -2.46
C THR A 710 -18.85 2.02 -1.85
N PRO A 711 -17.90 2.04 -0.89
CA PRO A 711 -17.32 3.28 -0.43
C PRO A 711 -16.66 4.03 -1.58
N MET A 712 -16.87 5.34 -1.66
CA MET A 712 -16.20 6.19 -2.64
C MET A 712 -14.70 6.20 -2.42
N THR A 713 -13.95 6.22 -3.51
CA THR A 713 -12.51 6.42 -3.53
C THR A 713 -12.18 7.88 -3.91
N PRO A 714 -10.98 8.37 -3.54
CA PRO A 714 -10.53 9.67 -4.00
C PRO A 714 -10.49 9.75 -5.52
N TYR A 715 -10.70 10.95 -6.08
CA TYR A 715 -10.58 11.18 -7.51
C TYR A 715 -9.98 12.54 -7.82
N TYR A 716 -9.21 12.59 -8.89
CA TYR A 716 -8.60 13.83 -9.39
C TYR A 716 -9.58 14.63 -10.22
N MET A 717 -9.52 15.95 -10.08
CA MET A 717 -10.20 16.87 -11.00
C MET A 717 -9.46 18.19 -11.10
N ILE A 718 -9.64 18.89 -12.22
CA ILE A 718 -9.27 20.28 -12.38
C ILE A 718 -10.47 21.13 -11.96
N MET A 719 -10.29 21.96 -10.93
CA MET A 719 -11.34 22.85 -10.46
C MET A 719 -10.77 24.13 -9.88
N ARG A 720 -11.59 25.16 -9.85
CA ARG A 720 -11.31 26.35 -9.08
C ARG A 720 -11.80 26.15 -7.65
N LEU A 721 -10.86 26.08 -6.70
CA LEU A 721 -11.20 25.99 -5.28
C LEU A 721 -11.87 27.30 -4.80
N PRO A 722 -12.77 27.24 -3.81
CA PRO A 722 -13.33 28.42 -3.20
C PRO A 722 -12.23 29.41 -2.77
N ASP A 723 -12.44 30.70 -3.02
CA ASP A 723 -11.50 31.82 -2.75
C ASP A 723 -10.18 31.76 -3.54
N GLU A 724 -10.02 30.87 -4.50
CA GLU A 724 -8.81 30.81 -5.34
C GLU A 724 -9.07 31.43 -6.72
N PRO A 725 -8.08 32.18 -7.25
CA PRO A 725 -8.26 32.90 -8.51
C PRO A 725 -8.12 32.04 -9.76
N ARG A 726 -7.55 30.84 -9.64
CA ARG A 726 -7.21 29.95 -10.76
C ARG A 726 -7.63 28.51 -10.47
N GLU A 727 -7.82 27.79 -11.54
CA GLU A 727 -8.03 26.33 -11.48
C GLU A 727 -6.73 25.64 -11.09
N GLU A 728 -6.89 24.58 -10.30
CA GLU A 728 -5.82 23.67 -9.88
C GLU A 728 -6.25 22.22 -10.07
N PHE A 729 -5.28 21.36 -10.30
CA PHE A 729 -5.47 19.93 -10.23
C PHE A 729 -5.48 19.50 -8.77
N VAL A 730 -6.55 18.88 -8.34
CA VAL A 730 -6.79 18.50 -6.94
C VAL A 730 -7.28 17.08 -6.85
N LEU A 731 -6.95 16.40 -5.76
CA LEU A 731 -7.50 15.11 -5.38
C LEU A 731 -8.54 15.36 -4.32
N ILE A 732 -9.78 14.90 -4.53
CA ILE A 732 -10.89 15.18 -3.61
C ILE A 732 -11.59 13.91 -3.14
N LEU A 733 -12.19 14.01 -1.94
CA LEU A 733 -13.03 12.99 -1.35
C LEU A 733 -14.11 13.61 -0.47
N PRO A 734 -15.40 13.41 -0.78
CA PRO A 734 -16.49 13.83 0.10
C PRO A 734 -16.55 12.98 1.39
N MET A 735 -17.15 13.55 2.43
CA MET A 735 -17.31 12.91 3.73
C MET A 735 -18.78 13.02 4.20
N VAL A 736 -19.25 12.00 4.89
CA VAL A 736 -20.56 11.94 5.53
C VAL A 736 -20.41 11.57 7.00
N PRO A 737 -21.36 11.96 7.88
CA PRO A 737 -21.36 11.50 9.26
C PRO A 737 -21.54 9.97 9.34
N SER A 738 -21.00 9.35 10.37
CA SER A 738 -21.29 7.95 10.64
C SER A 738 -22.81 7.76 10.81
N GLN A 739 -23.37 6.72 10.17
CA GLN A 739 -24.80 6.38 10.21
C GLN A 739 -25.76 7.33 9.47
N ARG A 740 -25.26 8.28 8.67
CA ARG A 740 -26.08 9.16 7.83
C ARG A 740 -25.43 9.29 6.45
N ASP A 741 -26.25 9.58 5.44
CA ASP A 741 -25.80 9.68 4.05
C ASP A 741 -25.74 11.14 3.55
N ASN A 742 -26.07 12.15 4.36
CA ASN A 742 -25.90 13.56 4.00
C ASN A 742 -24.43 13.98 4.11
N MET A 743 -23.96 14.82 3.20
CA MET A 743 -22.59 15.33 3.25
C MET A 743 -22.38 16.30 4.41
N ILE A 744 -21.20 16.23 5.02
CA ILE A 744 -20.76 17.08 6.11
C ILE A 744 -19.50 17.88 5.74
N ALA A 745 -18.69 17.36 4.85
CA ALA A 745 -17.45 17.99 4.39
C ALA A 745 -16.97 17.38 3.08
N TRP A 746 -15.97 17.99 2.48
CA TRP A 746 -15.12 17.36 1.49
C TRP A 746 -13.65 17.73 1.74
N LEU A 747 -12.78 16.74 1.56
CA LEU A 747 -11.34 16.85 1.71
C LEU A 747 -10.71 17.05 0.34
N ALA A 748 -9.71 17.94 0.24
CA ALA A 748 -8.94 18.20 -0.97
C ALA A 748 -7.44 18.17 -0.70
N ALA A 749 -6.68 17.55 -1.59
CA ALA A 749 -5.22 17.67 -1.67
C ALA A 749 -4.83 18.43 -2.94
N ARG A 750 -4.05 19.49 -2.79
CA ARG A 750 -3.61 20.34 -3.91
C ARG A 750 -2.39 19.71 -4.58
N CYS A 751 -2.43 19.61 -5.91
CA CYS A 751 -1.39 18.96 -6.71
C CYS A 751 -0.48 19.94 -7.45
N ASP A 752 -0.91 21.19 -7.66
CA ASP A 752 -0.18 22.15 -8.46
C ASP A 752 0.72 23.08 -7.62
N PRO A 753 1.92 23.41 -8.13
CA PRO A 753 2.76 24.45 -7.52
C PRO A 753 2.08 25.82 -7.54
N PRO A 754 2.29 26.68 -6.52
CA PRO A 754 3.13 26.49 -5.33
C PRO A 754 2.43 25.78 -4.16
N ASN A 755 1.23 25.27 -4.38
CA ASN A 755 0.33 24.76 -3.33
C ASN A 755 0.41 23.24 -3.18
N TYR A 756 1.26 22.57 -3.92
CA TYR A 756 1.47 21.13 -3.84
C TYR A 756 1.61 20.63 -2.39
N GLY A 757 0.87 19.57 -2.07
CA GLY A 757 0.93 18.93 -0.77
C GLY A 757 0.05 19.54 0.33
N LYS A 758 -0.58 20.68 0.09
CA LYS A 758 -1.51 21.28 1.06
C LYS A 758 -2.83 20.52 1.04
N LEU A 759 -3.28 20.14 2.23
CA LEU A 759 -4.59 19.52 2.45
C LEU A 759 -5.56 20.55 2.99
N ILE A 760 -6.79 20.53 2.49
CA ILE A 760 -7.87 21.42 2.91
C ILE A 760 -9.14 20.59 3.12
N VAL A 761 -9.84 20.88 4.20
CA VAL A 761 -11.20 20.38 4.45
C VAL A 761 -12.16 21.54 4.33
N TYR A 762 -13.16 21.39 3.50
CA TYR A 762 -14.28 22.30 3.38
C TYR A 762 -15.48 21.73 4.15
N ALA A 763 -15.77 22.32 5.30
CA ALA A 763 -16.83 21.88 6.21
C ALA A 763 -18.15 22.58 5.93
N PHE A 764 -19.24 21.84 5.87
CA PHE A 764 -20.60 22.38 5.68
C PHE A 764 -21.19 22.89 6.99
N PRO A 765 -22.09 23.88 6.94
CA PRO A 765 -22.87 24.30 8.09
C PRO A 765 -23.73 23.15 8.61
N LYS A 766 -23.73 22.96 9.94
CA LYS A 766 -24.49 21.85 10.57
C LYS A 766 -26.01 22.00 10.50
N ASP A 767 -26.50 23.18 10.21
CA ASP A 767 -27.90 23.55 10.04
C ASP A 767 -28.43 23.38 8.61
N LYS A 768 -27.56 23.09 7.64
CA LYS A 768 -27.95 22.87 6.24
C LYS A 768 -27.91 21.38 5.88
N LEU A 769 -28.94 20.90 5.20
CA LEU A 769 -28.95 19.58 4.63
C LEU A 769 -28.31 19.62 3.23
N VAL A 770 -27.13 18.97 3.09
CA VAL A 770 -26.48 18.77 1.80
C VAL A 770 -26.59 17.27 1.46
N TYR A 771 -27.19 16.97 0.32
CA TYR A 771 -27.36 15.58 -0.07
C TYR A 771 -26.03 14.90 -0.31
N GLY A 772 -25.87 13.71 0.25
CA GLY A 772 -24.69 12.90 -0.03
C GLY A 772 -24.85 12.04 -1.31
N PRO A 773 -23.75 11.50 -1.83
CA PRO A 773 -23.77 10.71 -3.05
C PRO A 773 -24.82 9.61 -3.05
N PHE A 774 -24.93 8.83 -1.99
CA PHE A 774 -25.90 7.75 -1.91
C PHE A 774 -27.37 8.23 -1.91
N GLN A 775 -27.65 9.42 -1.37
CA GLN A 775 -28.96 10.04 -1.43
C GLN A 775 -29.29 10.52 -2.85
N ILE A 776 -28.29 11.03 -3.58
CA ILE A 776 -28.45 11.40 -5.01
C ILE A 776 -28.71 10.15 -5.84
N GLU A 777 -27.97 9.05 -5.60
CA GLU A 777 -28.22 7.76 -6.26
C GLU A 777 -29.66 7.26 -6.02
N ALA A 778 -30.16 7.37 -4.80
CA ALA A 778 -31.55 7.02 -4.50
C ALA A 778 -32.53 7.90 -5.27
N ARG A 779 -32.26 9.20 -5.43
CA ARG A 779 -33.10 10.11 -6.24
C ARG A 779 -33.03 9.79 -7.72
N ILE A 780 -31.87 9.42 -8.25
CA ILE A 780 -31.73 8.95 -9.64
C ILE A 780 -32.63 7.71 -9.86
N GLN A 781 -32.60 6.76 -8.93
CA GLN A 781 -33.43 5.56 -9.02
C GLN A 781 -34.93 5.84 -8.87
N GLN A 782 -35.30 6.85 -8.08
CA GLN A 782 -36.71 7.27 -7.88
C GLN A 782 -37.27 8.08 -9.05
N ASN A 783 -36.39 8.65 -9.90
CA ASN A 783 -36.84 9.34 -11.10
C ASN A 783 -37.42 8.33 -12.10
N THR A 784 -38.73 8.44 -12.37
CA THR A 784 -39.46 7.46 -13.18
C THR A 784 -38.94 7.35 -14.60
N GLU A 785 -38.56 8.45 -15.21
CA GLU A 785 -38.04 8.48 -16.59
C GLU A 785 -36.67 7.80 -16.68
N ILE A 786 -35.76 8.13 -15.76
CA ILE A 786 -34.40 7.55 -15.70
C ILE A 786 -34.50 6.06 -15.38
N SER A 787 -35.27 5.68 -14.36
CA SER A 787 -35.41 4.29 -13.94
C SER A 787 -36.02 3.42 -15.04
N GLN A 788 -37.02 3.95 -15.77
CA GLN A 788 -37.64 3.26 -16.90
C GLN A 788 -36.62 3.04 -18.04
N GLN A 789 -35.85 4.04 -18.40
CA GLN A 789 -34.83 3.92 -19.44
C GLN A 789 -33.73 2.92 -19.08
N ILE A 790 -33.21 2.97 -17.84
CA ILE A 790 -32.20 2.01 -17.37
C ILE A 790 -32.73 0.58 -17.40
N SER A 791 -33.97 0.39 -16.91
CA SER A 791 -34.61 -0.92 -16.91
C SER A 791 -34.81 -1.47 -18.34
N LEU A 792 -35.19 -0.60 -19.28
CA LEU A 792 -35.35 -0.99 -20.69
C LEU A 792 -34.02 -1.43 -21.31
N TRP A 793 -32.95 -0.71 -21.04
CA TRP A 793 -31.63 -1.02 -21.59
C TRP A 793 -31.01 -2.28 -20.99
N ASN A 794 -31.41 -2.66 -19.77
CA ASN A 794 -30.96 -3.92 -19.14
C ASN A 794 -31.72 -5.18 -19.60
N GLN A 795 -32.74 -5.06 -20.51
CA GLN A 795 -33.60 -6.20 -20.88
C GLN A 795 -33.26 -6.72 -22.28
N MET A 796 -32.63 -6.36 -23.15
CA MET A 796 -32.60 -6.81 -24.56
C MET A 796 -31.17 -7.09 -25.08
N GLY A 797 -30.35 -7.84 -24.35
CA GLY A 797 -29.01 -8.20 -24.82
C GLY A 797 -28.00 -7.07 -24.66
N SER A 798 -28.32 -6.06 -23.85
CA SER A 798 -27.41 -5.00 -23.40
C SER A 798 -27.41 -4.87 -21.88
N ARG A 799 -26.35 -4.30 -21.36
CA ARG A 799 -26.18 -4.04 -19.91
C ARG A 799 -25.76 -2.61 -19.66
N VAL A 800 -26.38 -2.01 -18.68
CA VAL A 800 -26.04 -0.69 -18.19
C VAL A 800 -24.90 -0.81 -17.20
N ILE A 801 -23.86 0.02 -17.39
CA ILE A 801 -22.75 0.19 -16.46
C ILE A 801 -22.88 1.59 -15.88
N ARG A 802 -23.05 1.68 -14.57
CA ARG A 802 -23.04 2.94 -13.84
C ARG A 802 -21.61 3.37 -13.59
N GLY A 803 -21.28 4.59 -13.93
CA GLY A 803 -20.01 5.19 -13.61
C GLY A 803 -20.00 5.85 -12.24
N HIS A 804 -18.85 6.37 -11.85
CA HIS A 804 -18.68 7.09 -10.58
C HIS A 804 -19.59 8.31 -10.49
N LEU A 805 -20.22 8.50 -9.33
CA LEU A 805 -20.94 9.74 -9.03
C LEU A 805 -19.95 10.80 -8.54
N LEU A 806 -19.61 11.75 -9.38
CA LEU A 806 -18.71 12.83 -9.03
C LEU A 806 -19.45 13.93 -8.27
N VAL A 807 -18.90 14.33 -7.14
CA VAL A 807 -19.30 15.52 -6.38
C VAL A 807 -18.43 16.66 -6.85
N VAL A 808 -19.02 17.66 -7.48
CA VAL A 808 -18.31 18.77 -8.13
C VAL A 808 -18.64 20.08 -7.41
N PRO A 809 -17.77 20.55 -6.52
CA PRO A 809 -17.93 21.89 -5.94
C PRO A 809 -17.72 22.95 -7.00
N ILE A 810 -18.67 23.88 -7.13
CA ILE A 810 -18.60 25.05 -8.02
C ILE A 810 -19.00 26.28 -7.21
N GLU A 811 -18.07 27.21 -7.03
CA GLU A 811 -18.23 28.36 -6.13
C GLU A 811 -18.65 27.88 -4.72
N ASN A 812 -19.84 28.27 -4.26
CA ASN A 812 -20.40 27.87 -2.96
C ASN A 812 -21.43 26.74 -3.06
N SER A 813 -21.53 26.05 -4.18
CA SER A 813 -22.56 25.06 -4.47
C SER A 813 -21.97 23.71 -4.85
N ILE A 814 -22.80 22.66 -4.79
CA ILE A 814 -22.41 21.30 -5.17
C ILE A 814 -23.25 20.84 -6.36
N LEU A 815 -22.59 20.47 -7.43
CA LEU A 815 -23.15 19.78 -8.59
C LEU A 815 -22.79 18.30 -8.52
N TYR A 816 -23.68 17.40 -8.90
CA TYR A 816 -23.44 15.96 -9.00
C TYR A 816 -23.50 15.53 -10.44
N VAL A 817 -22.54 14.73 -10.89
CA VAL A 817 -22.48 14.23 -12.26
C VAL A 817 -22.11 12.75 -12.25
N SER A 818 -22.88 11.93 -12.97
CA SER A 818 -22.64 10.49 -13.12
C SER A 818 -22.75 10.09 -14.59
N PRO A 819 -21.73 9.49 -15.18
CA PRO A 819 -21.80 8.93 -16.52
C PRO A 819 -22.50 7.56 -16.50
N LEU A 820 -23.16 7.23 -17.62
CA LEU A 820 -23.87 5.98 -17.79
C LEU A 820 -23.46 5.37 -19.12
N TYR A 821 -22.90 4.15 -19.05
CA TYR A 821 -22.41 3.42 -20.21
C TYR A 821 -23.38 2.29 -20.57
N LEU A 822 -23.41 1.96 -21.84
CA LEU A 822 -24.15 0.82 -22.37
C LEU A 822 -23.19 -0.13 -23.05
N ARG A 823 -23.27 -1.42 -22.72
CA ARG A 823 -22.47 -2.47 -23.32
C ARG A 823 -23.38 -3.59 -23.82
N ALA A 824 -23.16 -4.07 -25.06
CA ALA A 824 -23.85 -5.25 -25.54
C ALA A 824 -23.38 -6.50 -24.78
N GLU A 825 -24.29 -7.44 -24.49
CA GLU A 825 -23.91 -8.71 -23.81
C GLU A 825 -22.90 -9.53 -24.60
N SER A 826 -22.97 -9.50 -25.93
CA SER A 826 -22.05 -10.18 -26.83
C SER A 826 -20.81 -9.35 -27.18
N GLY A 827 -20.77 -8.08 -26.77
CA GLY A 827 -19.68 -7.13 -27.08
C GLY A 827 -18.94 -6.68 -25.83
N GLN A 828 -17.65 -6.32 -25.99
CA GLN A 828 -16.83 -5.81 -24.89
C GLN A 828 -16.60 -4.28 -24.98
N LEU A 829 -17.33 -3.58 -25.86
CA LEU A 829 -17.15 -2.15 -26.09
C LEU A 829 -18.23 -1.35 -25.34
N PRO A 830 -17.89 -0.71 -24.22
CA PRO A 830 -18.79 0.20 -23.52
C PRO A 830 -18.89 1.54 -24.23
N GLU A 831 -20.10 2.05 -24.43
CA GLU A 831 -20.41 3.35 -25.00
C GLU A 831 -20.93 4.31 -23.92
N LEU A 832 -20.40 5.51 -23.81
CA LEU A 832 -20.95 6.57 -22.95
C LEU A 832 -22.29 7.06 -23.56
N LYS A 833 -23.39 6.53 -23.02
CA LYS A 833 -24.71 6.74 -23.61
C LYS A 833 -25.41 7.97 -23.06
N ARG A 834 -25.31 8.20 -21.74
CA ARG A 834 -25.97 9.32 -21.06
C ARG A 834 -25.07 9.90 -19.96
N VAL A 835 -25.38 11.13 -19.61
CA VAL A 835 -24.83 11.83 -18.45
C VAL A 835 -25.99 12.25 -17.56
N ILE A 836 -25.94 11.82 -16.32
CA ILE A 836 -26.90 12.23 -15.29
C ILE A 836 -26.29 13.40 -14.53
N ALA A 837 -27.05 14.48 -14.38
CA ALA A 837 -26.65 15.62 -13.55
C ALA A 837 -27.73 15.89 -12.51
N ALA A 838 -27.29 16.22 -11.27
CA ALA A 838 -28.19 16.56 -10.20
C ALA A 838 -27.74 17.84 -9.47
N TYR A 839 -28.69 18.70 -9.14
CA TYR A 839 -28.48 19.92 -8.37
C TYR A 839 -29.70 20.23 -7.52
N GLY A 840 -29.50 20.35 -6.21
CA GLY A 840 -30.59 20.45 -5.26
C GLY A 840 -31.56 19.29 -5.38
N ASP A 841 -32.80 19.57 -5.66
CA ASP A 841 -33.89 18.58 -5.82
C ASP A 841 -34.05 18.08 -7.26
N ARG A 842 -33.38 18.66 -8.22
CA ARG A 842 -33.53 18.36 -9.64
C ARG A 842 -32.51 17.31 -10.07
N VAL A 843 -32.98 16.31 -10.83
CA VAL A 843 -32.15 15.28 -11.47
C VAL A 843 -32.56 15.19 -12.93
N VAL A 844 -31.60 15.22 -13.83
CA VAL A 844 -31.80 15.14 -15.30
C VAL A 844 -30.84 14.14 -15.92
N MET A 845 -31.22 13.53 -17.02
CA MET A 845 -30.38 12.62 -17.80
C MET A 845 -30.42 13.00 -19.29
N GLU A 846 -29.26 13.30 -19.87
CA GLU A 846 -29.14 13.74 -21.24
C GLU A 846 -28.00 13.00 -21.98
N GLU A 847 -27.87 13.22 -23.27
CA GLU A 847 -26.83 12.57 -24.07
C GLU A 847 -25.42 13.16 -23.79
N THR A 848 -25.36 14.41 -23.39
CA THR A 848 -24.11 15.13 -23.14
C THR A 848 -24.17 15.90 -21.81
N LEU A 849 -23.02 16.20 -21.23
CA LEU A 849 -22.95 17.03 -20.03
C LEU A 849 -23.55 18.42 -20.29
N GLY A 850 -23.22 19.05 -21.42
CA GLY A 850 -23.78 20.36 -21.79
C GLY A 850 -25.31 20.33 -21.88
N GLY A 851 -25.89 19.29 -22.46
CA GLY A 851 -27.35 19.06 -22.51
C GLY A 851 -27.94 18.93 -21.11
N ALA A 852 -27.31 18.12 -20.27
CA ALA A 852 -27.75 17.92 -18.88
C ALA A 852 -27.71 19.24 -18.06
N LEU A 853 -26.63 19.99 -18.19
CA LEU A 853 -26.53 21.32 -17.52
C LEU A 853 -27.55 22.30 -18.06
N ALA A 854 -27.76 22.37 -19.39
CA ALA A 854 -28.79 23.22 -19.98
C ALA A 854 -30.21 22.82 -19.51
N ALA A 855 -30.51 21.53 -19.41
CA ALA A 855 -31.81 21.05 -18.91
C ALA A 855 -31.98 21.34 -17.39
N LEU A 856 -30.89 21.23 -16.63
CA LEU A 856 -30.89 21.44 -15.18
C LEU A 856 -31.09 22.92 -14.80
N PHE A 857 -30.44 23.85 -15.55
CA PHE A 857 -30.43 25.30 -15.27
C PHE A 857 -31.27 26.13 -16.25
N LYS A 858 -31.98 25.51 -17.21
CA LYS A 858 -33.04 26.22 -17.88
C LYS A 858 -33.93 26.86 -16.84
N GLU A 859 -33.99 28.17 -16.78
CA GLU A 859 -35.10 28.83 -16.13
C GLU A 859 -36.35 28.17 -16.67
N SER A 860 -37.14 27.60 -15.77
CA SER A 860 -38.54 27.33 -16.07
C SER A 860 -39.05 28.72 -16.40
N ALA A 861 -39.18 29.03 -17.69
CA ALA A 861 -40.00 30.15 -18.07
C ALA A 861 -41.25 30.06 -17.20
N PRO A 862 -41.57 31.05 -16.37
CA PRO A 862 -42.73 30.96 -15.51
C PRO A 862 -43.82 30.42 -16.42
N LEU A 863 -44.37 29.24 -16.09
CA LEU A 863 -45.47 28.67 -16.84
C LEU A 863 -46.37 29.78 -17.11
N ALA A 864 -46.31 30.33 -18.38
CA ALA A 864 -47.20 31.40 -18.79
C ALA A 864 -48.56 30.79 -18.47
N SER A 865 -49.20 31.36 -17.45
CA SER A 865 -50.50 30.94 -17.04
C SER A 865 -51.30 30.79 -18.34
N PRO A 866 -51.77 29.57 -18.72
CA PRO A 866 -52.46 29.43 -19.98
C PRO A 866 -53.49 30.55 -20.05
N PRO A 867 -53.67 31.22 -21.19
CA PRO A 867 -54.60 32.33 -21.29
C PRO A 867 -55.91 31.87 -20.65
N GLN A 868 -56.31 32.54 -19.56
CA GLN A 868 -57.58 32.24 -18.85
C GLN A 868 -58.71 32.54 -19.85
N GLY A 869 -59.11 31.60 -20.67
CA GLY A 869 -60.14 31.81 -21.65
C GLY A 869 -60.70 30.49 -22.15
N THR A 870 -61.86 30.16 -21.77
CA THR A 870 -62.82 29.23 -22.34
C THR A 870 -62.63 27.73 -22.02
N ALA A 871 -61.42 27.16 -22.09
CA ALA A 871 -61.24 25.75 -21.78
C ALA A 871 -61.35 25.46 -20.27
N ASP A 872 -60.78 26.28 -19.39
CA ASP A 872 -60.87 26.16 -17.93
C ASP A 872 -62.28 26.46 -17.37
N ALA A 873 -63.01 27.33 -18.03
CA ALA A 873 -64.42 27.58 -17.69
C ALA A 873 -65.28 26.36 -18.06
N ARG A 874 -65.09 25.76 -19.25
CA ARG A 874 -65.79 24.55 -19.68
C ARG A 874 -65.40 23.32 -18.86
N ALA A 875 -64.16 23.19 -18.47
CA ALA A 875 -63.72 22.11 -17.58
C ALA A 875 -64.34 22.21 -16.19
N ARG A 876 -64.47 23.42 -15.63
CA ARG A 876 -65.17 23.66 -14.33
C ARG A 876 -66.68 23.39 -14.45
N GLU A 877 -67.26 23.76 -15.57
CA GLU A 877 -68.69 23.52 -15.84
C GLU A 877 -68.94 22.01 -16.02
N ALA A 878 -68.09 21.30 -16.75
CA ALA A 878 -68.20 19.85 -16.87
C ALA A 878 -68.01 19.15 -15.52
N LEU A 879 -67.12 19.56 -14.64
CA LEU A 879 -66.93 19.01 -13.30
C LEU A 879 -68.18 19.31 -12.41
N ALA A 880 -68.82 20.48 -12.57
CA ALA A 880 -70.03 20.83 -11.84
C ALA A 880 -71.21 19.93 -12.26
N HIS A 881 -71.43 19.65 -13.54
CA HIS A 881 -72.38 18.72 -14.05
C HIS A 881 -72.13 17.29 -13.56
N TYR A 882 -70.85 16.84 -13.58
CA TYR A 882 -70.47 15.51 -13.04
C TYR A 882 -70.85 15.40 -11.55
N ASN A 883 -70.48 16.38 -10.72
CA ASN A 883 -70.80 16.34 -9.29
C ASN A 883 -72.28 16.33 -9.04
N ARG A 884 -73.13 17.14 -9.75
CA ARG A 884 -74.56 17.15 -9.65
C ARG A 884 -75.18 15.80 -10.09
N ALA A 885 -74.64 15.18 -11.14
CA ALA A 885 -75.06 13.84 -11.56
C ALA A 885 -74.84 12.82 -10.42
N ILE A 886 -73.72 12.83 -9.77
CA ILE A 886 -73.43 11.93 -8.63
C ILE A 886 -74.38 12.19 -7.45
N GLU A 887 -74.67 13.44 -7.15
CA GLU A 887 -75.65 13.76 -6.10
C GLU A 887 -77.08 13.31 -6.44
N ARG A 888 -77.56 13.47 -7.68
CA ARG A 888 -78.84 12.97 -8.17
C ARG A 888 -78.90 11.45 -8.10
N LEU A 889 -77.81 10.77 -8.47
CA LEU A 889 -77.69 9.33 -8.36
C LEU A 889 -77.81 8.86 -6.90
N LYS A 890 -77.16 9.53 -5.96
CA LYS A 890 -77.22 9.20 -4.53
C LYS A 890 -78.59 9.45 -3.95
N ALA A 891 -79.34 10.45 -4.48
CA ALA A 891 -80.74 10.76 -4.11
C ALA A 891 -81.78 9.81 -4.77
N GLY A 892 -81.39 8.87 -5.62
CA GLY A 892 -82.32 7.96 -6.34
C GLY A 892 -83.04 8.62 -7.52
N ASP A 893 -82.64 9.84 -7.91
CA ASP A 893 -83.23 10.56 -9.01
C ASP A 893 -82.56 10.21 -10.35
N TRP A 894 -82.96 9.10 -10.95
CA TRP A 894 -82.46 8.61 -12.21
C TRP A 894 -82.69 9.52 -13.42
N SER A 895 -83.84 10.23 -13.38
CA SER A 895 -84.12 11.18 -14.44
C SER A 895 -83.19 12.41 -14.40
N GLY A 896 -83.00 12.96 -13.22
CA GLY A 896 -82.10 14.07 -13.01
C GLY A 896 -80.61 13.67 -13.27
N PHE A 897 -80.21 12.43 -12.95
CA PHE A 897 -78.92 11.87 -13.26
C PHE A 897 -78.67 11.83 -14.78
N GLY A 898 -79.67 11.33 -15.53
CA GLY A 898 -79.60 11.28 -17.00
C GLY A 898 -79.43 12.67 -17.62
N ALA A 899 -80.26 13.64 -17.14
CA ALA A 899 -80.20 15.02 -17.65
C ALA A 899 -78.83 15.72 -17.39
N GLU A 900 -78.26 15.49 -16.25
CA GLU A 900 -76.89 16.05 -15.96
C GLU A 900 -75.81 15.37 -16.79
N LEU A 901 -75.90 14.08 -17.15
CA LEU A 901 -74.96 13.40 -18.07
C LEU A 901 -75.15 13.89 -19.52
N ASP A 902 -76.38 14.13 -19.95
CA ASP A 902 -76.62 14.69 -21.29
C ASP A 902 -76.05 16.12 -21.43
N ALA A 903 -76.15 16.93 -20.34
CA ALA A 903 -75.53 18.25 -20.29
C ALA A 903 -73.94 18.19 -20.24
N LEU A 904 -73.36 17.17 -19.64
CA LEU A 904 -71.95 16.96 -19.52
C LEU A 904 -71.33 16.56 -20.87
N ARG A 905 -72.02 15.76 -21.69
CA ARG A 905 -71.54 15.24 -22.96
C ARG A 905 -70.97 16.30 -23.93
N PRO A 906 -71.69 17.36 -24.29
CA PRO A 906 -71.24 18.38 -25.20
C PRO A 906 -70.02 19.15 -24.65
N LEU A 907 -69.86 19.31 -23.36
CA LEU A 907 -68.70 19.94 -22.73
C LEU A 907 -67.46 19.09 -22.85
N LEU A 908 -67.58 17.77 -22.67
CA LEU A 908 -66.49 16.84 -22.89
C LEU A 908 -66.10 16.71 -24.34
N GLU A 909 -67.05 16.68 -25.27
CA GLU A 909 -66.79 16.70 -26.74
C GLU A 909 -66.08 17.98 -27.18
N ALA A 910 -66.49 19.12 -26.62
CA ALA A 910 -65.81 20.41 -26.86
C ALA A 910 -64.40 20.49 -26.24
N LEU A 911 -64.10 19.77 -25.17
CA LEU A 911 -62.76 19.64 -24.56
C LEU A 911 -61.87 18.59 -25.28
N GLY A 912 -62.47 17.55 -25.80
CA GLY A 912 -61.79 16.47 -26.58
C GLY A 912 -61.57 16.77 -28.08
N GLY A 913 -62.33 17.69 -28.64
CA GLY A 913 -62.27 18.01 -30.09
C GLY A 913 -61.07 18.91 -30.54
N GLY A 914 -60.16 19.22 -29.63
CA GLY A 914 -58.93 20.00 -29.92
C GLY A 914 -57.74 19.19 -30.52
N ARG A 915 -57.88 17.91 -30.82
CA ARG A 915 -56.81 17.05 -31.29
C ARG A 915 -57.06 16.25 -32.55
N SER A 916 -57.54 16.86 -33.61
CA SER A 916 -57.53 16.21 -34.95
C SER A 916 -57.57 17.22 -36.09
N GLU A 917 -56.47 17.98 -36.22
CA GLU A 917 -56.08 18.55 -37.52
C GLU A 917 -54.59 18.83 -37.52
N GLY A 918 -53.79 17.88 -38.03
CA GLY A 918 -52.33 18.01 -38.13
C GLY A 918 -51.60 16.75 -38.55
N GLN A 919 -52.21 15.95 -39.45
CA GLN A 919 -51.44 14.95 -40.25
C GLN A 919 -52.05 14.85 -41.67
N LYS A 920 -51.43 15.58 -42.54
CA LYS A 920 -51.26 15.21 -43.96
C LYS A 920 -49.85 15.63 -44.38
#